data_6c07c8f012ec4bdc1884e07ccb4f25bd
#
_entry.id   6c07c8f012ec4bdc1884e07ccb4f25bd
#
_cell.length_a   1.000
_cell.length_b   1.000
_cell.length_c   1.000
_cell.angle_alpha   90.00
_cell.angle_beta   90.00
_cell.angle_gamma   90.00
#
_symmetry.space_group_name_H-M   'P 1'
#
loop_
_entity.id
_entity.type
_entity.pdbx_description
1 polymer ?
#
loop_
_entity_poly.entity_id
_entity_poly.type
_entity_poly.pdbx_seq_one_letter_code
_entity_poly.pdbx_strand_id
1 'polypeptide(L)'
;MSTFLYRTNKIEAIFDYAAIARDFTILLVEPKETDDGSDKDFSFYQNPILDVLIQDAHALASVYMQGRCMAIFPKADSKLSAVLAKFSRRYTEYHIKVLDEASLLSPFVRHRLFGYANRLLLQLLLASVCNYQTQELQYHNVLGQIYLPMEIKEDKAGYKNCVCLHVSVTAGMYLSLSVTSFRQIDPANIPKGPLYLIEKDSMRRYLGSRSRIPKEEQAILFCQKSSRFTHNTIPFLDISSRAALHETKVGRFMEFMDMASRRLAPYLTISFVEQPFIRIGDKMKNPPVLEPASWNFVDLIQSPLSVLTSKLFLEYLQNQYPEYKITPCSEVNPEVPTLLLFHNRRYYRHDKQGKLVEDVSLPYRANLRTQGITLEALCDIFRLKTKKPTMPDKDLRKKQKMWDGTLRPLLAKLQSELRIKEDIQNRRFTVFHPQDYLSEPWTYVLPQKETRQDSANPKKKKTFFHFYELIMDPNTEAIAFRYFNEASEGLSRLEAKMVEDTKAFYDYGKHGLGIRLNYNETLDGFICPGKDPAMSYMIIRTNSFLLPDYTDMPMADLKYEIPAKELFDAFEQEIAQSSDAIYQAELSGWMEQIAAKQMEQGLTDLSLQLIKDAFKQTKAVVLPSAKTGAEATPEEKSKPRRMNGTIGTQLNQFIGRVTNGHYLFTPKGEKDLQKYLMDAHLLGHACRLSRPVFYKEQLEEMRDGIGYVAGSNTSNSRYTIPRAMIIRVILPSERNQVISDEMFKTYFSQLTVHYVKTGYYTVLPFPFKYLREYARYYNACQNIEVEAEDEEDEENVMDDE
;
A
#
# COMPACT_ATOMS: atom_id res chain seq x y z
N MET A 1 -2.01 -31.10 -3.68
CA MET A 1 -1.52 -29.70 -3.60
C MET A 1 -1.84 -29.19 -2.22
N SER A 2 -0.90 -28.55 -1.54
CA SER A 2 -1.17 -27.96 -0.22
C SER A 2 -2.00 -26.69 -0.38
N THR A 3 -3.13 -26.65 0.32
CA THR A 3 -4.02 -25.49 0.38
C THR A 3 -3.65 -24.65 1.58
N PHE A 4 -3.62 -23.34 1.41
CA PHE A 4 -3.30 -22.36 2.45
C PHE A 4 -4.48 -21.42 2.60
N LEU A 5 -4.95 -21.22 3.82
CA LEU A 5 -5.98 -20.23 4.12
C LEU A 5 -5.32 -18.88 4.33
N TYR A 6 -5.73 -17.87 3.57
CA TYR A 6 -5.28 -16.50 3.74
C TYR A 6 -6.46 -15.59 4.01
N ARG A 7 -6.33 -14.80 5.05
CA ARG A 7 -7.26 -13.72 5.36
C ARG A 7 -7.11 -12.60 4.34
N THR A 8 -8.24 -12.09 3.86
CA THR A 8 -8.29 -10.96 2.93
C THR A 8 -8.96 -9.75 3.59
N ASN A 9 -8.93 -8.60 2.93
CA ASN A 9 -9.68 -7.42 3.36
C ASN A 9 -11.16 -7.47 3.01
N LYS A 10 -11.66 -8.57 2.43
CA LYS A 10 -13.08 -8.85 2.24
C LYS A 10 -13.70 -9.25 3.57
N ILE A 11 -14.90 -8.78 3.84
CA ILE A 11 -15.63 -9.08 5.07
C ILE A 11 -17.01 -9.64 4.77
N GLU A 12 -17.49 -10.44 5.71
CA GLU A 12 -18.89 -10.82 5.84
C GLU A 12 -19.49 -10.11 7.04
N ALA A 13 -20.72 -9.63 6.89
CA ALA A 13 -21.45 -8.96 7.94
C ALA A 13 -22.85 -9.56 8.05
N ILE A 14 -23.18 -10.08 9.24
CA ILE A 14 -24.51 -10.63 9.56
C ILE A 14 -25.19 -9.64 10.48
N PHE A 15 -26.31 -9.07 10.02
CA PHE A 15 -27.04 -8.01 10.73
C PHE A 15 -28.20 -8.58 11.52
N ASP A 16 -28.37 -8.12 12.77
CA ASP A 16 -29.62 -8.21 13.52
C ASP A 16 -30.46 -6.95 13.28
N TYR A 17 -31.30 -7.00 12.24
CA TYR A 17 -32.12 -5.86 11.84
C TYR A 17 -33.15 -5.49 12.89
N ALA A 18 -33.65 -6.46 13.68
CA ALA A 18 -34.59 -6.22 14.76
C ALA A 18 -33.90 -5.43 15.90
N ALA A 19 -32.70 -5.82 16.31
CA ALA A 19 -31.94 -5.08 17.30
C ALA A 19 -31.59 -3.67 16.82
N ILE A 20 -31.19 -3.52 15.55
CA ILE A 20 -30.88 -2.22 14.94
C ILE A 20 -32.12 -1.32 14.98
N ALA A 21 -33.28 -1.80 14.51
CA ALA A 21 -34.50 -1.01 14.48
C ALA A 21 -35.08 -0.71 15.89
N ARG A 22 -34.80 -1.57 16.88
CA ARG A 22 -35.21 -1.35 18.27
C ARG A 22 -34.46 -0.20 18.91
N ASP A 23 -33.13 -0.13 18.71
CA ASP A 23 -32.25 0.76 19.46
C ASP A 23 -31.86 2.02 18.69
N PHE A 24 -32.04 2.03 17.37
CA PHE A 24 -31.71 3.15 16.52
C PHE A 24 -32.89 3.60 15.65
N THR A 25 -32.87 4.87 15.29
CA THR A 25 -33.67 5.43 14.20
C THR A 25 -32.73 5.67 13.02
N ILE A 26 -33.00 5.00 11.90
CA ILE A 26 -32.26 5.19 10.66
C ILE A 26 -33.10 6.01 9.70
N LEU A 27 -32.54 7.12 9.23
CA LEU A 27 -33.15 7.98 8.23
C LEU A 27 -32.53 7.72 6.87
N LEU A 28 -33.37 7.64 5.86
CA LEU A 28 -32.99 7.72 4.47
C LEU A 28 -33.45 9.06 3.92
N VAL A 29 -32.52 9.81 3.33
CA VAL A 29 -32.77 11.04 2.60
C VAL A 29 -32.49 10.80 1.14
N GLU A 30 -33.49 10.89 0.29
CA GLU A 30 -33.37 10.68 -1.17
C GLU A 30 -34.04 11.84 -1.93
N PRO A 31 -33.51 12.20 -3.13
CA PRO A 31 -34.10 13.23 -3.94
C PRO A 31 -35.51 12.83 -4.38
N LYS A 32 -36.40 13.78 -4.51
CA LYS A 32 -37.71 13.60 -5.16
C LYS A 32 -37.47 13.34 -6.64
N GLU A 33 -38.13 12.35 -7.19
CA GLU A 33 -38.14 12.11 -8.63
C GLU A 33 -38.68 13.36 -9.34
N THR A 34 -37.95 13.81 -10.35
CA THR A 34 -38.44 14.90 -11.22
C THR A 34 -39.21 14.28 -12.36
N ASP A 35 -40.33 14.92 -12.75
CA ASP A 35 -41.24 14.43 -13.81
C ASP A 35 -40.55 14.31 -15.19
N ASP A 36 -39.35 14.87 -15.37
CA ASP A 36 -38.63 14.90 -16.64
C ASP A 36 -37.54 13.80 -16.75
N GLY A 37 -37.42 12.93 -15.75
CA GLY A 37 -36.44 11.82 -15.75
C GLY A 37 -34.98 12.27 -15.81
N SER A 38 -34.73 13.56 -15.66
CA SER A 38 -33.35 14.05 -15.63
C SER A 38 -32.71 13.77 -14.27
N ASP A 39 -31.71 12.94 -14.26
CA ASP A 39 -30.79 12.80 -13.11
C ASP A 39 -30.06 14.14 -12.91
N LYS A 40 -30.68 15.03 -12.11
CA LYS A 40 -29.94 16.20 -11.64
C LYS A 40 -28.74 15.71 -10.87
N ASP A 41 -27.57 16.21 -11.24
CA ASP A 41 -26.33 15.93 -10.56
C ASP A 41 -26.39 16.44 -9.11
N PHE A 42 -26.91 15.61 -8.20
CA PHE A 42 -27.07 15.90 -6.77
C PHE A 42 -25.75 15.93 -6.01
N SER A 43 -24.64 15.69 -6.68
CA SER A 43 -23.31 15.64 -6.07
C SER A 43 -22.94 16.92 -5.33
N PHE A 44 -23.50 18.05 -5.74
CA PHE A 44 -23.18 19.35 -5.18
C PHE A 44 -23.84 19.64 -3.82
N TYR A 45 -24.97 18.99 -3.50
CA TYR A 45 -25.79 19.32 -2.32
C TYR A 45 -25.60 18.37 -1.13
N GLN A 46 -24.87 17.31 -1.29
CA GLN A 46 -24.78 16.21 -0.32
C GLN A 46 -24.02 16.58 0.95
N ASN A 47 -22.86 17.21 0.79
CA ASN A 47 -22.03 17.57 1.92
C ASN A 47 -22.74 18.48 2.95
N PRO A 48 -23.46 19.55 2.56
CA PRO A 48 -24.24 20.34 3.50
C PRO A 48 -25.35 19.55 4.20
N ILE A 49 -25.97 18.60 3.51
CA ILE A 49 -27.01 17.74 4.11
C ILE A 49 -26.41 16.84 5.18
N LEU A 50 -25.29 16.19 4.90
CA LEU A 50 -24.59 15.34 5.88
C LEU A 50 -24.14 16.14 7.10
N ASP A 51 -23.63 17.35 6.89
CA ASP A 51 -23.20 18.24 7.96
C ASP A 51 -24.38 18.64 8.88
N VAL A 52 -25.53 18.97 8.30
CA VAL A 52 -26.75 19.29 9.07
C VAL A 52 -27.21 18.07 9.87
N LEU A 53 -27.21 16.88 9.27
CA LEU A 53 -27.60 15.66 9.97
C LEU A 53 -26.68 15.34 11.17
N ILE A 54 -25.38 15.53 11.01
CA ILE A 54 -24.42 15.27 12.09
C ILE A 54 -24.41 16.38 13.13
N GLN A 55 -24.31 17.64 12.72
CA GLN A 55 -24.07 18.76 13.64
C GLN A 55 -25.36 19.34 14.24
N ASP A 56 -26.37 19.56 13.42
CA ASP A 56 -27.61 20.19 13.89
C ASP A 56 -28.57 19.17 14.47
N ALA A 57 -28.61 17.95 13.88
CA ALA A 57 -29.52 16.89 14.30
C ALA A 57 -28.88 15.88 15.26
N HIS A 58 -27.59 16.00 15.53
CA HIS A 58 -26.84 15.11 16.42
C HIS A 58 -26.90 13.64 16.01
N ALA A 59 -26.86 13.34 14.71
CA ALA A 59 -26.70 11.99 14.24
C ALA A 59 -25.40 11.39 14.76
N LEU A 60 -25.42 10.11 15.15
CA LEU A 60 -24.21 9.37 15.51
C LEU A 60 -23.29 9.25 14.30
N ALA A 61 -23.87 9.02 13.12
CA ALA A 61 -23.18 9.02 11.84
C ALA A 61 -24.15 9.36 10.71
N SER A 62 -23.59 9.84 9.60
CA SER A 62 -24.29 9.92 8.34
C SER A 62 -23.36 9.55 7.20
N VAL A 63 -23.89 8.86 6.19
CA VAL A 63 -23.14 8.41 5.02
C VAL A 63 -23.88 8.78 3.74
N TYR A 64 -23.12 8.95 2.67
CA TYR A 64 -23.65 9.28 1.36
C TYR A 64 -23.25 8.24 0.32
N MET A 65 -24.19 7.89 -0.55
CA MET A 65 -23.94 7.06 -1.72
C MET A 65 -24.99 7.29 -2.80
N GLN A 66 -24.55 7.53 -4.03
CA GLN A 66 -25.43 7.60 -5.22
C GLN A 66 -26.64 8.52 -5.07
N GLY A 67 -26.44 9.76 -4.66
CA GLY A 67 -27.52 10.74 -4.49
C GLY A 67 -28.36 10.57 -3.22
N ARG A 68 -28.08 9.54 -2.40
CA ARG A 68 -28.82 9.24 -1.17
C ARG A 68 -27.94 9.41 0.05
N CYS A 69 -28.54 9.87 1.15
CA CYS A 69 -27.89 9.96 2.44
C CYS A 69 -28.61 9.05 3.44
N MET A 70 -27.86 8.40 4.31
CA MET A 70 -28.40 7.74 5.48
C MET A 70 -27.80 8.34 6.75
N ALA A 71 -28.62 8.43 7.81
CA ALA A 71 -28.18 8.88 9.12
C ALA A 71 -28.74 7.97 10.21
N ILE A 72 -27.97 7.75 11.27
CA ILE A 72 -28.32 6.92 12.41
C ILE A 72 -28.39 7.76 13.69
N PHE A 73 -29.44 7.58 14.44
CA PHE A 73 -29.72 8.28 15.69
C PHE A 73 -30.08 7.27 16.79
N PRO A 74 -29.77 7.55 18.08
CA PRO A 74 -30.32 6.77 19.17
C PRO A 74 -31.86 6.83 19.16
N LYS A 75 -32.54 5.73 19.46
CA LYS A 75 -34.03 5.68 19.47
C LYS A 75 -34.64 6.66 20.45
N ALA A 76 -33.95 6.92 21.55
CA ALA A 76 -34.43 7.79 22.63
C ALA A 76 -34.22 9.30 22.35
N ASP A 77 -33.82 9.71 21.17
CA ASP A 77 -33.60 11.12 20.87
C ASP A 77 -34.93 11.88 20.68
N SER A 78 -35.36 12.57 21.76
CA SER A 78 -36.59 13.35 21.79
C SER A 78 -36.57 14.57 20.88
N LYS A 79 -35.40 15.04 20.41
CA LYS A 79 -35.27 16.25 19.58
C LYS A 79 -35.35 15.94 18.08
N LEU A 80 -35.27 14.66 17.72
CA LEU A 80 -35.24 14.25 16.32
C LEU A 80 -36.43 14.77 15.51
N SER A 81 -37.66 14.70 16.03
CA SER A 81 -38.85 15.15 15.33
C SER A 81 -38.81 16.65 14.99
N ALA A 82 -38.33 17.50 15.91
CA ALA A 82 -38.21 18.93 15.70
C ALA A 82 -37.15 19.27 14.65
N VAL A 83 -36.03 18.52 14.66
CA VAL A 83 -34.96 18.70 13.68
C VAL A 83 -35.39 18.22 12.30
N LEU A 84 -36.12 17.11 12.20
CA LEU A 84 -36.68 16.61 10.94
C LEU A 84 -37.66 17.59 10.33
N ALA A 85 -38.51 18.25 11.14
CA ALA A 85 -39.42 19.28 10.67
C ALA A 85 -38.67 20.50 10.10
N LYS A 86 -37.58 20.93 10.73
CA LYS A 86 -36.70 21.99 10.20
C LYS A 86 -36.03 21.56 8.91
N PHE A 87 -35.51 20.34 8.88
CA PHE A 87 -34.79 19.79 7.73
C PHE A 87 -35.70 19.68 6.51
N SER A 88 -36.92 19.15 6.66
CA SER A 88 -37.90 19.04 5.58
C SER A 88 -38.35 20.37 5.02
N ARG A 89 -38.37 21.45 5.84
CA ARG A 89 -38.65 22.81 5.38
C ARG A 89 -37.50 23.43 4.59
N ARG A 90 -36.26 23.06 4.91
CA ARG A 90 -35.07 23.62 4.27
C ARG A 90 -34.70 22.90 2.97
N TYR A 91 -34.96 21.60 2.90
CA TYR A 91 -34.62 20.72 1.79
C TYR A 91 -35.87 20.08 1.20
N THR A 92 -36.72 20.92 0.61
CA THR A 92 -38.04 20.54 0.07
C THR A 92 -37.95 19.59 -1.12
N GLU A 93 -36.79 19.54 -1.79
CA GLU A 93 -36.47 18.67 -2.91
C GLU A 93 -36.13 17.22 -2.52
N TYR A 94 -36.07 16.93 -1.22
CA TYR A 94 -35.77 15.61 -0.72
C TYR A 94 -36.94 14.95 0.00
N HIS A 95 -37.03 13.64 -0.12
CA HIS A 95 -37.85 12.79 0.73
C HIS A 95 -37.03 12.30 1.93
N ILE A 96 -37.65 12.31 3.11
CA ILE A 96 -37.06 11.74 4.33
C ILE A 96 -37.93 10.56 4.73
N LYS A 97 -37.32 9.38 4.83
CA LYS A 97 -37.97 8.15 5.27
C LYS A 97 -37.32 7.63 6.53
N VAL A 98 -38.10 7.23 7.50
CA VAL A 98 -37.62 6.44 8.64
C VAL A 98 -37.65 4.98 8.21
N LEU A 99 -36.54 4.28 8.35
CA LEU A 99 -36.42 2.86 8.04
C LEU A 99 -36.72 2.05 9.30
N ASP A 100 -37.85 1.35 9.30
CA ASP A 100 -38.18 0.32 10.29
C ASP A 100 -37.57 -1.03 9.90
N GLU A 101 -37.76 -2.05 10.74
CA GLU A 101 -37.25 -3.39 10.51
C GLU A 101 -37.74 -3.97 9.17
N ALA A 102 -39.02 -3.82 8.84
CA ALA A 102 -39.59 -4.31 7.60
C ALA A 102 -38.97 -3.63 6.38
N SER A 103 -38.71 -2.33 6.49
CA SER A 103 -37.99 -1.56 5.45
C SER A 103 -36.54 -2.03 5.29
N LEU A 104 -35.82 -2.27 6.40
CA LEU A 104 -34.43 -2.77 6.36
C LEU A 104 -34.34 -4.18 5.76
N LEU A 105 -35.38 -5.02 5.99
CA LEU A 105 -35.47 -6.37 5.43
C LEU A 105 -35.97 -6.37 3.98
N SER A 106 -36.60 -5.31 3.49
CA SER A 106 -37.17 -5.23 2.15
C SER A 106 -36.08 -5.49 1.07
N PRO A 107 -36.27 -6.46 0.18
CA PRO A 107 -35.36 -6.71 -0.93
C PRO A 107 -35.17 -5.50 -1.84
N PHE A 108 -36.24 -4.69 -2.03
CA PHE A 108 -36.24 -3.47 -2.82
C PHE A 108 -35.34 -2.41 -2.20
N VAL A 109 -35.48 -2.16 -0.89
CA VAL A 109 -34.68 -1.19 -0.14
C VAL A 109 -33.22 -1.66 -0.15
N ARG A 110 -32.97 -2.95 0.12
CA ARG A 110 -31.62 -3.50 0.10
C ARG A 110 -30.96 -3.37 -1.26
N HIS A 111 -31.65 -3.73 -2.34
CA HIS A 111 -31.11 -3.60 -3.70
C HIS A 111 -30.83 -2.14 -4.08
N ARG A 112 -31.71 -1.24 -3.72
CA ARG A 112 -31.62 0.19 -4.08
C ARG A 112 -30.62 0.98 -3.23
N LEU A 113 -30.50 0.65 -1.92
CA LEU A 113 -29.74 1.44 -0.96
C LEU A 113 -28.39 0.84 -0.65
N PHE A 114 -28.33 -0.46 -0.57
CA PHE A 114 -27.14 -1.13 -0.05
C PHE A 114 -26.27 -1.69 -1.15
N GLY A 115 -26.72 -1.68 -2.40
CA GLY A 115 -26.02 -2.32 -3.48
C GLY A 115 -25.74 -3.78 -3.10
N TYR A 116 -24.49 -4.19 -3.26
CA TYR A 116 -24.05 -5.49 -2.77
C TYR A 116 -23.93 -5.48 -1.24
N ALA A 117 -24.62 -6.44 -0.62
CA ALA A 117 -24.43 -6.90 0.75
C ALA A 117 -24.47 -5.82 1.87
N ASN A 118 -25.46 -4.95 1.86
CA ASN A 118 -25.70 -3.99 2.96
C ASN A 118 -24.52 -3.04 3.25
N ARG A 119 -23.73 -2.72 2.24
CA ARG A 119 -22.54 -1.88 2.34
C ARG A 119 -22.78 -0.56 3.08
N LEU A 120 -23.85 0.13 2.72
CA LEU A 120 -24.12 1.46 3.28
C LEU A 120 -24.50 1.39 4.76
N LEU A 121 -25.29 0.38 5.15
CA LEU A 121 -25.63 0.13 6.54
C LEU A 121 -24.38 -0.23 7.36
N LEU A 122 -23.51 -1.05 6.81
CA LEU A 122 -22.24 -1.37 7.48
C LEU A 122 -21.35 -0.14 7.67
N GLN A 123 -21.18 0.68 6.62
CA GLN A 123 -20.41 1.93 6.72
C GLN A 123 -21.01 2.86 7.78
N LEU A 124 -22.33 2.96 7.83
CA LEU A 124 -23.06 3.78 8.80
C LEU A 124 -22.82 3.30 10.23
N LEU A 125 -22.95 1.98 10.48
CA LEU A 125 -22.71 1.38 11.80
C LEU A 125 -21.25 1.51 12.23
N LEU A 126 -20.29 1.24 11.34
CA LEU A 126 -18.87 1.44 11.63
C LEU A 126 -18.54 2.90 11.93
N ALA A 127 -19.12 3.84 11.18
CA ALA A 127 -18.93 5.26 11.43
C ALA A 127 -19.58 5.72 12.75
N SER A 128 -20.68 5.10 13.18
CA SER A 128 -21.39 5.46 14.41
C SER A 128 -20.57 5.23 15.67
N VAL A 129 -19.67 4.25 15.67
CA VAL A 129 -18.81 3.96 16.83
C VAL A 129 -17.61 4.89 16.96
N CYS A 130 -17.29 5.67 15.92
CA CYS A 130 -16.20 6.65 15.96
C CYS A 130 -16.46 7.82 16.93
N ASN A 131 -17.72 8.08 17.28
CA ASN A 131 -18.07 9.19 18.17
C ASN A 131 -17.98 8.82 19.66
N TYR A 132 -17.64 7.58 19.97
CA TYR A 132 -17.40 7.17 21.34
C TYR A 132 -15.94 7.44 21.70
N GLN A 133 -15.72 8.46 22.52
CA GLN A 133 -14.39 8.73 23.08
C GLN A 133 -13.95 7.57 23.98
N THR A 134 -12.91 6.87 23.58
CA THR A 134 -12.11 6.04 24.48
C THR A 134 -10.83 6.80 24.80
N GLN A 135 -10.29 6.67 26.00
CA GLN A 135 -9.08 7.37 26.43
C GLN A 135 -7.84 7.04 25.57
N GLU A 136 -7.86 5.96 24.82
CA GLU A 136 -6.68 5.43 24.13
C GLU A 136 -6.67 5.65 22.61
N LEU A 137 -7.82 5.72 21.96
CA LEU A 137 -7.91 5.75 20.50
C LEU A 137 -8.92 6.78 20.04
N GLN A 138 -8.46 7.66 19.17
CA GLN A 138 -9.27 8.70 18.58
C GLN A 138 -9.65 8.30 17.16
N TYR A 139 -10.92 8.00 16.98
CA TYR A 139 -11.50 7.73 15.68
C TYR A 139 -12.47 8.84 15.34
N HIS A 140 -12.38 9.36 14.13
CA HIS A 140 -13.20 10.47 13.72
C HIS A 140 -14.08 10.09 12.55
N ASN A 141 -15.38 10.36 12.68
CA ASN A 141 -16.31 10.29 11.60
C ASN A 141 -16.57 11.71 11.08
N VAL A 142 -16.13 11.97 9.87
CA VAL A 142 -16.37 13.23 9.19
C VAL A 142 -17.07 12.96 7.88
N LEU A 143 -18.29 13.41 7.72
CA LEU A 143 -19.10 13.22 6.52
C LEU A 143 -19.27 11.73 6.12
N GLY A 144 -19.40 10.84 7.10
CA GLY A 144 -19.50 9.41 6.88
C GLY A 144 -18.18 8.71 6.50
N GLN A 145 -17.09 9.43 6.47
CA GLN A 145 -15.75 8.89 6.27
C GLN A 145 -15.08 8.61 7.62
N ILE A 146 -14.42 7.49 7.75
CA ILE A 146 -13.73 7.07 8.98
C ILE A 146 -12.26 7.41 8.86
N TYR A 147 -11.78 8.30 9.70
CA TYR A 147 -10.38 8.70 9.78
C TYR A 147 -9.77 8.25 11.10
N LEU A 148 -8.67 7.53 11.02
CA LEU A 148 -7.86 7.06 12.14
C LEU A 148 -6.58 7.89 12.16
N PRO A 149 -6.44 8.88 13.04
CA PRO A 149 -5.23 9.69 13.12
C PRO A 149 -4.01 8.82 13.45
N MET A 150 -2.94 8.98 12.67
CA MET A 150 -1.69 8.25 12.82
C MET A 150 -0.60 9.14 13.39
N GLU A 151 -0.44 10.33 12.82
CA GLU A 151 0.65 11.21 13.14
C GLU A 151 0.31 12.69 12.87
N ILE A 152 0.76 13.58 13.76
CA ILE A 152 0.75 15.03 13.54
C ILE A 152 2.19 15.52 13.63
N LYS A 153 2.74 15.99 12.50
CA LYS A 153 4.09 16.53 12.41
C LYS A 153 4.09 17.96 11.89
N GLU A 154 5.00 18.77 12.38
CA GLU A 154 5.27 20.10 11.80
C GLU A 154 6.20 19.97 10.60
N ASP A 155 5.87 20.67 9.51
CA ASP A 155 6.77 20.80 8.37
C ASP A 155 7.84 21.87 8.63
N LYS A 156 8.80 22.01 7.68
CA LYS A 156 9.89 22.98 7.81
C LYS A 156 9.43 24.44 7.86
N ALA A 157 8.20 24.71 7.47
CA ALA A 157 7.60 26.04 7.50
C ALA A 157 6.77 26.29 8.78
N GLY A 158 6.75 25.33 9.72
CA GLY A 158 6.02 25.43 10.99
C GLY A 158 4.53 25.09 10.88
N TYR A 159 4.06 24.55 9.74
CA TYR A 159 2.67 24.12 9.60
C TYR A 159 2.50 22.65 10.00
N LYS A 160 1.45 22.38 10.76
CA LYS A 160 1.10 21.01 11.16
C LYS A 160 0.54 20.22 9.99
N ASN A 161 0.96 18.97 9.87
CA ASN A 161 0.41 17.99 8.95
C ASN A 161 -0.15 16.83 9.77
N CYS A 162 -1.44 16.55 9.61
CA CYS A 162 -2.12 15.40 10.20
C CYS A 162 -2.25 14.31 9.15
N VAL A 163 -1.67 13.14 9.43
CA VAL A 163 -1.79 11.95 8.56
C VAL A 163 -2.79 11.00 9.20
N CYS A 164 -3.80 10.60 8.43
CA CYS A 164 -4.85 9.70 8.87
C CYS A 164 -4.92 8.47 7.97
N LEU A 165 -5.17 7.31 8.56
CA LEU A 165 -5.66 6.17 7.83
C LEU A 165 -7.17 6.38 7.58
N HIS A 166 -7.58 6.33 6.34
CA HIS A 166 -8.97 6.41 5.92
C HIS A 166 -9.50 5.00 5.66
N VAL A 167 -10.58 4.65 6.35
CA VAL A 167 -11.25 3.35 6.26
C VAL A 167 -12.62 3.53 5.61
N SER A 168 -12.92 2.73 4.61
CA SER A 168 -14.24 2.72 3.97
C SER A 168 -14.64 1.32 3.52
N VAL A 169 -15.95 1.05 3.52
CA VAL A 169 -16.52 -0.17 2.95
C VAL A 169 -16.82 0.06 1.47
N THR A 170 -16.40 -0.84 0.62
CA THR A 170 -16.61 -0.77 -0.83
C THR A 170 -17.74 -1.69 -1.30
N ALA A 171 -18.12 -1.61 -2.57
CA ALA A 171 -19.29 -2.30 -3.11
C ALA A 171 -19.25 -3.83 -2.92
N GLY A 172 -18.08 -4.46 -3.03
CA GLY A 172 -17.90 -5.90 -2.83
C GLY A 172 -17.70 -6.34 -1.38
N MET A 173 -18.03 -5.49 -0.40
CA MET A 173 -17.74 -5.73 1.03
C MET A 173 -16.25 -5.85 1.33
N TYR A 174 -15.42 -5.11 0.60
CA TYR A 174 -14.01 -4.96 0.92
C TYR A 174 -13.78 -3.74 1.79
N LEU A 175 -12.88 -3.85 2.75
CA LEU A 175 -12.44 -2.72 3.56
C LEU A 175 -11.24 -2.05 2.87
N SER A 176 -11.46 -0.84 2.37
CA SER A 176 -10.40 -0.04 1.75
C SER A 176 -9.60 0.69 2.82
N LEU A 177 -8.28 0.63 2.71
CA LEU A 177 -7.33 1.32 3.57
C LEU A 177 -6.49 2.29 2.73
N SER A 178 -6.73 3.57 2.87
CA SER A 178 -5.95 4.61 2.19
C SER A 178 -5.39 5.62 3.18
N VAL A 179 -4.30 6.27 2.81
CA VAL A 179 -3.71 7.32 3.65
C VAL A 179 -4.17 8.68 3.13
N THR A 180 -4.70 9.49 4.03
CA THR A 180 -5.11 10.85 3.74
C THR A 180 -4.36 11.82 4.64
N SER A 181 -3.85 12.91 4.08
CA SER A 181 -3.16 13.95 4.84
C SER A 181 -3.93 15.25 4.83
N PHE A 182 -3.92 15.92 5.97
CA PHE A 182 -4.48 17.24 6.15
C PHE A 182 -3.35 18.19 6.55
N ARG A 183 -3.25 19.33 5.88
CA ARG A 183 -2.26 20.35 6.20
C ARG A 183 -2.93 21.55 6.83
N GLN A 184 -2.36 22.06 7.92
CA GLN A 184 -2.74 23.33 8.50
C GLN A 184 -2.61 24.44 7.45
N ILE A 185 -3.60 25.29 7.36
CA ILE A 185 -3.64 26.36 6.37
C ILE A 185 -3.14 27.66 6.97
N ASP A 186 -2.62 28.52 6.09
CA ASP A 186 -2.40 29.93 6.41
C ASP A 186 -3.76 30.66 6.35
N PRO A 187 -4.21 31.25 7.46
CA PRO A 187 -5.48 32.00 7.48
C PRO A 187 -5.50 33.17 6.49
N ALA A 188 -4.32 33.68 6.09
CA ALA A 188 -4.22 34.72 5.09
C ALA A 188 -4.43 34.21 3.65
N ASN A 189 -4.28 32.88 3.43
CA ASN A 189 -4.38 32.27 2.11
C ASN A 189 -5.23 30.99 2.13
N ILE A 190 -6.54 31.14 2.28
CA ILE A 190 -7.47 30.05 2.47
C ILE A 190 -7.80 29.38 1.12
N PRO A 191 -7.54 28.08 0.94
CA PRO A 191 -7.82 27.36 -0.30
C PRO A 191 -9.33 27.20 -0.54
N LYS A 192 -9.74 27.00 -1.80
CA LYS A 192 -11.15 26.85 -2.18
C LYS A 192 -11.80 25.53 -1.73
N GLY A 193 -11.02 24.51 -1.39
CA GLY A 193 -11.52 23.17 -1.01
C GLY A 193 -12.16 23.10 0.38
N PRO A 194 -12.68 21.94 0.79
CA PRO A 194 -13.21 21.74 2.14
C PRO A 194 -12.18 22.02 3.22
N LEU A 195 -12.61 22.62 4.32
CA LEU A 195 -11.80 22.93 5.48
C LEU A 195 -12.22 22.05 6.65
N TYR A 196 -11.25 21.70 7.49
CA TYR A 196 -11.43 20.82 8.64
C TYR A 196 -10.82 21.48 9.86
N LEU A 197 -11.49 21.36 10.99
CA LEU A 197 -10.96 21.70 12.30
C LEU A 197 -10.41 20.40 12.91
N ILE A 198 -9.11 20.35 13.17
CA ILE A 198 -8.44 19.16 13.73
C ILE A 198 -7.76 19.55 15.02
N GLU A 199 -8.25 18.99 16.12
CA GLU A 199 -7.70 19.06 17.46
C GLU A 199 -7.15 17.71 17.87
N LYS A 200 -6.55 17.61 19.05
CA LYS A 200 -6.02 16.35 19.58
C LYS A 200 -7.12 15.28 19.65
N ASP A 201 -8.32 15.68 20.05
CA ASP A 201 -9.41 14.77 20.40
C ASP A 201 -10.64 14.92 19.52
N SER A 202 -10.58 15.78 18.47
CA SER A 202 -11.71 15.99 17.57
C SER A 202 -11.29 16.34 16.16
N MET A 203 -12.07 15.86 15.21
CA MET A 203 -11.96 16.26 13.81
C MET A 203 -13.36 16.53 13.28
N ARG A 204 -13.58 17.76 12.80
CA ARG A 204 -14.88 18.16 12.23
C ARG A 204 -14.68 19.06 11.01
N ARG A 205 -15.68 19.09 10.14
CA ARG A 205 -15.66 20.02 9.01
C ARG A 205 -15.96 21.45 9.48
N TYR A 206 -15.24 22.41 8.92
CA TYR A 206 -15.53 23.83 9.11
C TYR A 206 -16.70 24.26 8.21
N LEU A 207 -17.78 24.72 8.79
CA LEU A 207 -19.01 25.15 8.08
C LEU A 207 -19.21 26.68 8.09
N GLY A 208 -18.37 27.41 8.83
CA GLY A 208 -18.48 28.85 8.96
C GLY A 208 -18.07 29.62 7.70
N SER A 209 -18.31 30.95 7.76
CA SER A 209 -17.88 31.84 6.68
C SER A 209 -16.36 31.93 6.60
N ARG A 210 -15.80 31.68 5.43
CA ARG A 210 -14.34 31.77 5.19
C ARG A 210 -13.78 33.18 5.35
N SER A 211 -14.62 34.19 5.19
CA SER A 211 -14.21 35.59 5.38
C SER A 211 -14.13 36.02 6.85
N ARG A 212 -14.64 35.17 7.77
CA ARG A 212 -14.68 35.49 9.22
C ARG A 212 -14.42 34.23 10.06
N ILE A 213 -13.21 33.65 9.89
CA ILE A 213 -12.81 32.52 10.70
C ILE A 213 -12.38 33.03 12.10
N PRO A 214 -12.99 32.52 13.18
CA PRO A 214 -12.58 32.88 14.54
C PRO A 214 -11.10 32.63 14.78
N LYS A 215 -10.45 33.50 15.57
CA LYS A 215 -9.00 33.36 15.83
C LYS A 215 -8.65 32.06 16.51
N GLU A 216 -9.51 31.56 17.37
CA GLU A 216 -9.35 30.31 18.10
C GLU A 216 -9.35 29.09 17.14
N GLU A 217 -10.11 29.17 16.06
CA GLU A 217 -10.22 28.11 15.07
C GLU A 217 -9.09 28.17 14.01
N GLN A 218 -8.43 29.31 13.84
CA GLN A 218 -7.36 29.48 12.83
C GLN A 218 -6.18 28.53 13.08
N ALA A 219 -5.83 28.30 14.36
CA ALA A 219 -4.71 27.47 14.75
C ALA A 219 -4.92 25.96 14.50
N ILE A 220 -6.20 25.55 14.35
CA ILE A 220 -6.60 24.16 14.17
C ILE A 220 -7.28 23.93 12.82
N LEU A 221 -7.15 24.87 11.88
CA LEU A 221 -7.78 24.82 10.57
C LEU A 221 -6.89 24.15 9.54
N PHE A 222 -7.41 23.11 8.89
CA PHE A 222 -6.68 22.28 7.95
C PHE A 222 -7.43 22.17 6.63
N CYS A 223 -6.70 21.87 5.55
CA CYS A 223 -7.26 21.39 4.29
C CYS A 223 -6.69 20.03 3.93
N GLN A 224 -7.47 19.22 3.25
CA GLN A 224 -7.01 17.95 2.71
C GLN A 224 -5.95 18.20 1.63
N LYS A 225 -4.80 17.53 1.73
CA LYS A 225 -3.80 17.55 0.67
C LYS A 225 -4.25 16.66 -0.48
N SER A 226 -3.90 17.05 -1.70
CA SER A 226 -4.10 16.16 -2.85
C SER A 226 -3.23 14.91 -2.70
N SER A 227 -3.73 13.76 -3.15
CA SER A 227 -3.04 12.47 -3.09
C SER A 227 -1.64 12.47 -3.75
N ARG A 228 -1.39 13.36 -4.69
CA ARG A 228 -0.08 13.53 -5.34
C ARG A 228 1.06 13.94 -4.39
N PHE A 229 0.74 14.46 -3.21
CA PHE A 229 1.71 14.93 -2.23
C PHE A 229 1.73 14.10 -0.93
N THR A 230 0.88 13.10 -0.82
CA THR A 230 0.87 12.16 0.30
C THR A 230 1.88 11.06 0.00
N HIS A 231 3.09 11.20 0.53
CA HIS A 231 4.01 10.08 0.59
C HIS A 231 3.43 9.03 1.55
N ASN A 232 3.45 7.80 1.11
CA ASN A 232 3.01 6.65 1.87
C ASN A 232 4.10 6.29 2.91
N THR A 233 4.33 7.19 3.88
CA THR A 233 5.35 7.04 4.91
C THR A 233 4.97 6.03 5.98
N ILE A 234 3.69 5.62 6.02
CA ILE A 234 3.20 4.67 7.02
C ILE A 234 3.33 3.27 6.43
N PRO A 235 4.13 2.38 7.03
CA PRO A 235 4.26 1.01 6.55
C PRO A 235 2.93 0.27 6.67
N PHE A 236 2.74 -0.72 5.80
CA PHE A 236 1.57 -1.59 5.87
C PHE A 236 1.54 -2.38 7.17
N LEU A 237 2.67 -2.99 7.52
CA LEU A 237 2.85 -3.76 8.75
C LEU A 237 4.28 -3.61 9.28
N ASP A 238 4.45 -3.44 10.59
CA ASP A 238 5.72 -3.57 11.31
C ASP A 238 5.50 -4.37 12.59
N ILE A 239 6.13 -5.51 12.67
CA ILE A 239 6.01 -6.46 13.78
C ILE A 239 7.23 -6.49 14.69
N SER A 240 8.09 -5.49 14.58
CA SER A 240 9.27 -5.39 15.45
C SER A 240 8.91 -5.15 16.92
N SER A 241 7.75 -4.56 17.19
CA SER A 241 7.18 -4.37 18.52
C SER A 241 5.68 -4.08 18.41
N ARG A 242 4.93 -4.19 19.51
CA ARG A 242 3.51 -3.77 19.57
C ARG A 242 3.37 -2.27 19.30
N ALA A 243 4.28 -1.44 19.80
CA ALA A 243 4.27 -0.02 19.52
C ALA A 243 4.49 0.27 18.03
N ALA A 244 5.44 -0.41 17.39
CA ALA A 244 5.66 -0.27 15.96
C ALA A 244 4.45 -0.77 15.15
N LEU A 245 3.85 -1.90 15.53
CA LEU A 245 2.62 -2.41 14.91
C LEU A 245 1.49 -1.40 14.99
N HIS A 246 1.28 -0.80 16.16
CA HIS A 246 0.24 0.22 16.37
C HIS A 246 0.38 1.43 15.44
N GLU A 247 1.61 1.77 15.01
CA GLU A 247 1.89 2.85 14.08
C GLU A 247 1.77 2.44 12.60
N THR A 248 1.32 1.21 12.31
CA THR A 248 1.12 0.72 10.94
C THR A 248 -0.33 0.80 10.49
N LYS A 249 -0.54 0.67 9.16
CA LYS A 249 -1.89 0.62 8.59
C LYS A 249 -2.70 -0.54 9.14
N VAL A 250 -2.10 -1.75 9.15
CA VAL A 250 -2.79 -2.96 9.64
C VAL A 250 -3.04 -2.90 11.14
N GLY A 251 -2.05 -2.50 11.93
CA GLY A 251 -2.21 -2.42 13.39
C GLY A 251 -3.33 -1.49 13.80
N ARG A 252 -3.31 -0.25 13.29
CA ARG A 252 -4.35 0.74 13.57
C ARG A 252 -5.72 0.33 13.08
N PHE A 253 -5.77 -0.28 11.89
CA PHE A 253 -7.02 -0.80 11.34
C PHE A 253 -7.62 -1.93 12.17
N MET A 254 -6.81 -2.91 12.59
CA MET A 254 -7.28 -4.03 13.39
C MET A 254 -7.76 -3.61 14.78
N GLU A 255 -7.10 -2.63 15.40
CA GLU A 255 -7.58 -2.03 16.66
C GLU A 255 -8.97 -1.40 16.49
N PHE A 256 -9.15 -0.64 15.40
CA PHE A 256 -10.46 -0.07 15.08
C PHE A 256 -11.51 -1.16 14.88
N MET A 257 -11.19 -2.19 14.10
CA MET A 257 -12.13 -3.29 13.82
C MET A 257 -12.48 -4.09 15.08
N ASP A 258 -11.52 -4.32 15.96
CA ASP A 258 -11.75 -4.99 17.24
C ASP A 258 -12.67 -4.16 18.15
N MET A 259 -12.42 -2.86 18.27
CA MET A 259 -13.29 -1.94 19.00
C MET A 259 -14.68 -1.90 18.39
N ALA A 260 -14.79 -1.80 17.06
CA ALA A 260 -16.06 -1.75 16.35
C ALA A 260 -16.84 -3.06 16.52
N SER A 261 -16.20 -4.21 16.37
CA SER A 261 -16.82 -5.52 16.57
C SER A 261 -17.38 -5.69 17.97
N ARG A 262 -16.64 -5.29 19.02
CA ARG A 262 -17.13 -5.35 20.41
C ARG A 262 -18.33 -4.43 20.64
N ARG A 263 -18.31 -3.21 20.13
CA ARG A 263 -19.40 -2.25 20.32
C ARG A 263 -20.64 -2.55 19.51
N LEU A 264 -20.46 -3.12 18.33
CA LEU A 264 -21.55 -3.48 17.41
C LEU A 264 -22.05 -4.92 17.61
N ALA A 265 -21.45 -5.71 18.51
CA ALA A 265 -21.85 -7.09 18.76
C ALA A 265 -23.36 -7.31 18.97
N PRO A 266 -24.13 -6.40 19.59
CA PRO A 266 -25.58 -6.55 19.70
C PRO A 266 -26.34 -6.41 18.36
N TYR A 267 -25.71 -5.83 17.33
CA TYR A 267 -26.37 -5.42 16.10
C TYR A 267 -25.84 -6.13 14.86
N LEU A 268 -24.56 -6.55 14.90
CA LEU A 268 -23.97 -7.24 13.77
C LEU A 268 -22.74 -8.06 14.19
N THR A 269 -22.51 -9.12 13.44
CA THR A 269 -21.26 -9.90 13.50
C THR A 269 -20.45 -9.61 12.25
N ILE A 270 -19.16 -9.26 12.41
CA ILE A 270 -18.23 -9.02 11.31
C ILE A 270 -17.15 -10.10 11.34
N SER A 271 -16.87 -10.71 10.19
CA SER A 271 -15.76 -11.64 10.01
C SER A 271 -14.98 -11.32 8.75
N PHE A 272 -13.66 -11.52 8.80
CA PHE A 272 -12.81 -11.43 7.61
C PHE A 272 -12.89 -12.74 6.84
N VAL A 273 -13.01 -12.63 5.50
CA VAL A 273 -13.08 -13.79 4.63
C VAL A 273 -11.68 -14.39 4.47
N GLU A 274 -11.57 -15.68 4.74
CA GLU A 274 -10.40 -16.49 4.46
C GLU A 274 -10.57 -17.26 3.16
N GLN A 275 -9.59 -17.15 2.26
CA GLN A 275 -9.61 -17.80 0.96
C GLN A 275 -8.64 -18.98 0.91
N PRO A 276 -9.04 -20.13 0.33
CA PRO A 276 -8.19 -21.29 0.19
C PRO A 276 -7.26 -21.16 -1.04
N PHE A 277 -6.09 -20.62 -0.86
CA PHE A 277 -5.10 -20.48 -1.92
C PHE A 277 -4.34 -21.77 -2.18
N ILE A 278 -4.05 -22.03 -3.43
CA ILE A 278 -3.26 -23.16 -3.92
C ILE A 278 -1.94 -22.63 -4.50
N ARG A 279 -0.83 -23.28 -4.20
CA ARG A 279 0.49 -22.91 -4.72
C ARG A 279 0.71 -23.44 -6.13
N ILE A 280 1.24 -22.62 -7.00
CA ILE A 280 1.65 -23.00 -8.35
C ILE A 280 3.02 -23.72 -8.30
N GLY A 281 3.11 -24.83 -9.03
CA GLY A 281 4.25 -25.72 -8.98
C GLY A 281 5.44 -25.39 -9.89
N ASP A 282 5.27 -24.47 -10.84
CA ASP A 282 6.24 -24.24 -11.90
C ASP A 282 7.54 -23.61 -11.41
N LYS A 283 8.64 -23.99 -12.08
CA LYS A 283 9.94 -23.37 -11.85
C LYS A 283 10.06 -22.10 -12.68
N MET A 284 10.76 -21.11 -12.13
CA MET A 284 11.10 -19.90 -12.88
C MET A 284 12.02 -20.21 -14.05
N LYS A 285 11.71 -19.56 -15.17
CA LYS A 285 12.48 -19.67 -16.43
C LYS A 285 13.33 -18.41 -16.64
N ASN A 286 14.39 -18.54 -17.44
CA ASN A 286 15.20 -17.44 -17.95
C ASN A 286 15.73 -16.49 -16.86
N PRO A 287 16.69 -16.94 -15.99
CA PRO A 287 17.38 -15.99 -15.12
C PRO A 287 18.14 -14.97 -15.96
N PRO A 288 18.17 -13.69 -15.55
CA PRO A 288 18.95 -12.68 -16.24
C PRO A 288 20.42 -13.07 -16.21
N VAL A 289 21.01 -13.18 -17.38
CA VAL A 289 22.45 -13.46 -17.56
C VAL A 289 23.12 -12.15 -17.93
N LEU A 290 24.19 -11.82 -17.21
CA LEU A 290 25.07 -10.73 -17.59
C LEU A 290 25.91 -11.19 -18.79
N GLU A 291 25.76 -10.50 -19.93
CA GLU A 291 26.55 -10.77 -21.14
C GLU A 291 27.38 -9.53 -21.50
N PRO A 292 28.54 -9.71 -22.15
CA PRO A 292 29.35 -8.60 -22.60
C PRO A 292 28.52 -7.57 -23.40
N ALA A 293 28.68 -6.30 -23.06
CA ALA A 293 27.91 -5.22 -23.68
C ALA A 293 28.79 -3.98 -23.91
N SER A 294 28.42 -3.20 -24.92
CA SER A 294 29.04 -1.90 -25.22
C SER A 294 27.98 -0.82 -25.12
N TRP A 295 28.14 0.10 -24.16
CA TRP A 295 27.19 1.16 -23.87
C TRP A 295 27.90 2.52 -23.78
N ASN A 296 27.17 3.58 -24.10
CA ASN A 296 27.53 4.92 -23.66
C ASN A 296 27.00 5.19 -22.25
N PHE A 297 27.67 6.11 -21.55
CA PHE A 297 27.23 6.60 -20.23
C PHE A 297 27.21 8.11 -20.28
N VAL A 298 26.06 8.72 -19.93
CA VAL A 298 25.85 10.16 -19.92
C VAL A 298 25.37 10.61 -18.55
N ASP A 299 26.11 11.50 -17.91
CA ASP A 299 25.70 12.18 -16.68
C ASP A 299 24.89 13.44 -17.04
N LEU A 300 23.57 13.38 -16.90
CA LEU A 300 22.66 14.50 -17.17
C LEU A 300 22.67 15.56 -16.06
N ILE A 301 23.24 15.26 -14.88
CA ILE A 301 23.21 16.13 -13.70
C ILE A 301 24.41 17.07 -13.68
N GLN A 302 25.59 16.56 -14.01
CA GLN A 302 26.89 17.26 -14.06
C GLN A 302 27.25 18.01 -12.76
N SER A 303 26.78 17.51 -11.61
CA SER A 303 27.14 18.06 -10.29
C SER A 303 28.44 17.43 -9.77
N PRO A 304 29.15 18.08 -8.81
CA PRO A 304 30.35 17.47 -8.20
C PRO A 304 30.11 16.07 -7.63
N LEU A 305 28.89 15.82 -7.08
CA LEU A 305 28.52 14.53 -6.55
C LEU A 305 28.25 13.52 -7.67
N SER A 306 27.54 13.89 -8.74
CA SER A 306 27.27 12.99 -9.85
C SER A 306 28.53 12.62 -10.61
N VAL A 307 29.44 13.57 -10.80
CA VAL A 307 30.76 13.33 -11.45
C VAL A 307 31.60 12.36 -10.61
N LEU A 308 31.64 12.51 -9.27
CA LEU A 308 32.34 11.57 -8.41
C LEU A 308 31.72 10.18 -8.46
N THR A 309 30.39 10.12 -8.37
CA THR A 309 29.64 8.85 -8.40
C THR A 309 29.82 8.14 -9.75
N SER A 310 29.75 8.85 -10.86
CA SER A 310 30.00 8.35 -12.21
C SER A 310 31.41 7.75 -12.32
N LYS A 311 32.42 8.47 -11.82
CA LYS A 311 33.79 7.99 -11.82
C LYS A 311 33.93 6.68 -11.04
N LEU A 312 33.39 6.59 -9.84
CA LEU A 312 33.40 5.37 -9.03
C LEU A 312 32.70 4.21 -9.71
N PHE A 313 31.53 4.46 -10.31
CA PHE A 313 30.77 3.46 -11.04
C PHE A 313 31.54 2.91 -12.24
N LEU A 314 32.09 3.79 -13.07
CA LEU A 314 32.87 3.40 -14.25
C LEU A 314 34.16 2.68 -13.88
N GLU A 315 34.93 3.16 -12.88
CA GLU A 315 36.11 2.48 -12.36
C GLU A 315 35.79 1.09 -11.81
N TYR A 316 34.68 0.96 -11.08
CA TYR A 316 34.21 -0.33 -10.58
C TYR A 316 33.91 -1.30 -11.73
N LEU A 317 33.17 -0.85 -12.74
CA LEU A 317 32.82 -1.66 -13.90
C LEU A 317 34.07 -2.10 -14.67
N GLN A 318 35.00 -1.22 -14.95
CA GLN A 318 36.24 -1.51 -15.64
C GLN A 318 37.09 -2.55 -14.91
N ASN A 319 37.07 -2.51 -13.56
CA ASN A 319 37.89 -3.43 -12.75
C ASN A 319 37.23 -4.80 -12.53
N GLN A 320 35.89 -4.85 -12.40
CA GLN A 320 35.19 -6.09 -12.06
C GLN A 320 34.60 -6.79 -13.31
N TYR A 321 34.28 -6.02 -14.33
CA TYR A 321 33.60 -6.49 -15.55
C TYR A 321 34.26 -5.89 -16.78
N PRO A 322 35.55 -6.24 -17.07
CA PRO A 322 36.29 -5.63 -18.19
C PRO A 322 35.70 -5.95 -19.58
N GLU A 323 34.82 -6.94 -19.66
CA GLU A 323 34.05 -7.25 -20.86
C GLU A 323 32.97 -6.24 -21.19
N TYR A 324 32.57 -5.39 -20.21
CA TYR A 324 31.67 -4.28 -20.41
C TYR A 324 32.43 -3.05 -20.89
N LYS A 325 32.21 -2.65 -22.13
CA LYS A 325 32.79 -1.43 -22.69
C LYS A 325 31.84 -0.26 -22.49
N ILE A 326 32.01 0.45 -21.37
CA ILE A 326 31.20 1.61 -21.08
C ILE A 326 32.01 2.87 -21.35
N THR A 327 31.55 3.68 -22.32
CA THR A 327 32.22 4.91 -22.77
C THR A 327 31.51 6.13 -22.21
N PRO A 328 32.16 6.93 -21.33
CA PRO A 328 31.59 8.20 -20.90
C PRO A 328 31.47 9.19 -22.07
N CYS A 329 30.28 9.77 -22.23
CA CYS A 329 29.99 10.72 -23.32
C CYS A 329 29.34 11.97 -22.71
N SER A 330 29.50 13.12 -23.37
CA SER A 330 28.84 14.37 -22.98
C SER A 330 27.39 14.46 -23.46
N GLU A 331 27.04 13.73 -24.53
CA GLU A 331 25.74 13.77 -25.17
C GLU A 331 25.24 12.37 -25.52
N VAL A 332 23.93 12.22 -25.64
CA VAL A 332 23.29 10.96 -26.01
C VAL A 332 23.35 10.79 -27.52
N ASN A 333 23.99 9.68 -27.96
CA ASN A 333 23.88 9.25 -29.34
C ASN A 333 22.64 8.34 -29.49
N PRO A 334 21.62 8.70 -30.28
CA PRO A 334 20.39 7.93 -30.40
C PRO A 334 20.61 6.54 -31.03
N GLU A 335 21.74 6.29 -31.69
CA GLU A 335 22.06 5.03 -32.35
C GLU A 335 22.80 4.03 -31.45
N VAL A 336 23.27 4.45 -30.26
CA VAL A 336 24.05 3.62 -29.35
C VAL A 336 23.31 3.43 -28.01
N PRO A 337 23.19 2.20 -27.49
CA PRO A 337 22.63 1.98 -26.17
C PRO A 337 23.32 2.83 -25.10
N THR A 338 22.57 3.61 -24.35
CA THR A 338 23.11 4.63 -23.44
C THR A 338 22.50 4.50 -22.06
N LEU A 339 23.34 4.46 -21.04
CA LEU A 339 22.93 4.62 -19.63
C LEU A 339 22.92 6.10 -19.27
N LEU A 340 21.82 6.56 -18.72
CA LEU A 340 21.61 7.95 -18.30
C LEU A 340 21.63 8.06 -16.79
N LEU A 341 22.49 8.90 -16.24
CA LEU A 341 22.47 9.24 -14.81
C LEU A 341 21.63 10.51 -14.61
N PHE A 342 20.59 10.41 -13.79
CA PHE A 342 19.71 11.52 -13.45
C PHE A 342 19.22 11.38 -12.00
N HIS A 343 18.51 12.36 -11.47
CA HIS A 343 17.92 12.30 -10.14
C HIS A 343 16.66 11.45 -10.10
N ASN A 344 16.30 10.92 -8.91
CA ASN A 344 15.03 10.25 -8.74
C ASN A 344 13.85 11.23 -8.85
N ARG A 345 12.63 10.70 -8.98
CA ARG A 345 11.40 11.50 -9.11
C ARG A 345 11.18 12.47 -7.93
N ARG A 346 11.65 12.13 -6.73
CA ARG A 346 11.49 12.98 -5.55
C ARG A 346 12.24 14.30 -5.70
N TYR A 347 13.39 14.27 -6.36
CA TYR A 347 14.18 15.45 -6.65
C TYR A 347 13.45 16.45 -7.56
N TYR A 348 12.81 15.97 -8.62
CA TYR A 348 12.12 16.79 -9.62
C TYR A 348 10.75 17.29 -9.15
N ARG A 349 10.21 16.79 -8.05
CA ARG A 349 8.88 17.19 -7.60
C ARG A 349 8.81 18.60 -7.04
N HIS A 350 9.83 19.08 -6.32
CA HIS A 350 9.84 20.44 -5.74
C HIS A 350 11.25 20.92 -5.41
N ASP A 351 11.56 22.14 -5.79
CA ASP A 351 12.68 22.87 -5.21
C ASP A 351 12.34 23.37 -3.79
N LYS A 352 13.31 24.04 -3.14
CA LYS A 352 13.12 24.60 -1.79
C LYS A 352 12.02 25.67 -1.69
N GLN A 353 11.54 26.16 -2.83
CA GLN A 353 10.51 27.20 -2.96
C GLN A 353 9.16 26.62 -3.41
N GLY A 354 9.06 25.30 -3.59
CA GLY A 354 7.85 24.62 -4.05
C GLY A 354 7.61 24.68 -5.56
N LYS A 355 8.62 25.10 -6.33
CA LYS A 355 8.56 25.14 -7.81
C LYS A 355 9.00 23.78 -8.35
N LEU A 356 8.28 23.29 -9.35
CA LEU A 356 8.66 22.05 -10.07
C LEU A 356 10.05 22.23 -10.68
N VAL A 357 10.96 21.31 -10.39
CA VAL A 357 12.24 21.18 -11.05
C VAL A 357 12.03 20.43 -12.35
N GLU A 358 12.60 20.92 -13.45
CA GLU A 358 12.49 20.25 -14.75
C GLU A 358 13.19 18.88 -14.72
N ASP A 359 12.47 17.86 -15.14
CA ASP A 359 12.99 16.50 -15.26
C ASP A 359 13.81 16.38 -16.55
N VAL A 360 15.13 16.43 -16.40
CA VAL A 360 16.09 16.36 -17.52
C VAL A 360 16.05 15.01 -18.28
N SER A 361 15.40 13.99 -17.74
CA SER A 361 15.26 12.69 -18.38
C SER A 361 14.11 12.64 -19.40
N LEU A 362 13.14 13.57 -19.32
CA LEU A 362 11.93 13.57 -20.16
C LEU A 362 12.22 13.49 -21.67
N PRO A 363 13.16 14.27 -22.26
CA PRO A 363 13.44 14.20 -23.69
C PRO A 363 13.89 12.83 -24.18
N TYR A 364 14.50 12.03 -23.30
CA TYR A 364 15.05 10.73 -23.65
C TYR A 364 14.04 9.57 -23.56
N ARG A 365 12.83 9.80 -23.05
CA ARG A 365 11.77 8.80 -23.00
C ARG A 365 11.29 8.35 -24.38
N ALA A 366 11.44 9.23 -25.39
CA ALA A 366 11.18 8.90 -26.78
C ALA A 366 12.33 8.12 -27.46
N ASN A 367 13.32 7.63 -26.72
CA ASN A 367 14.43 6.87 -27.25
C ASN A 367 14.53 5.50 -26.56
N LEU A 368 14.21 4.43 -27.30
CA LEU A 368 14.27 3.05 -26.82
C LEU A 368 15.70 2.55 -26.52
N ARG A 369 16.73 3.26 -26.97
CA ARG A 369 18.14 2.89 -26.68
C ARG A 369 18.68 3.53 -25.41
N THR A 370 17.85 4.18 -24.61
CA THR A 370 18.27 4.78 -23.34
C THR A 370 17.69 4.05 -22.14
N GLN A 371 18.49 3.89 -21.08
CA GLN A 371 18.05 3.35 -19.80
C GLN A 371 18.60 4.20 -18.67
N GLY A 372 17.74 4.48 -17.69
CA GLY A 372 18.07 5.35 -16.57
C GLY A 372 18.67 4.61 -15.39
N ILE A 373 19.57 5.30 -14.69
CA ILE A 373 20.05 4.95 -13.35
C ILE A 373 20.00 6.22 -12.49
N THR A 374 19.55 6.13 -11.26
CA THR A 374 19.43 7.32 -10.39
C THR A 374 20.71 7.57 -9.61
N LEU A 375 21.03 8.85 -9.41
CA LEU A 375 22.17 9.27 -8.63
C LEU A 375 22.06 8.78 -7.17
N GLU A 376 20.85 8.87 -6.62
CA GLU A 376 20.56 8.46 -5.25
C GLU A 376 20.86 6.97 -5.04
N ALA A 377 20.41 6.11 -5.96
CA ALA A 377 20.69 4.66 -5.88
C ALA A 377 22.20 4.35 -5.90
N LEU A 378 22.95 5.01 -6.78
CA LEU A 378 24.42 4.84 -6.80
C LEU A 378 25.09 5.41 -5.55
N CYS A 379 24.61 6.56 -5.04
CA CYS A 379 25.12 7.14 -3.80
C CYS A 379 24.90 6.20 -2.59
N ASP A 380 23.77 5.53 -2.52
CA ASP A 380 23.45 4.59 -1.45
C ASP A 380 24.36 3.35 -1.53
N ILE A 381 24.54 2.80 -2.74
CA ILE A 381 25.45 1.67 -2.98
C ILE A 381 26.88 2.02 -2.56
N PHE A 382 27.38 3.18 -2.97
CA PHE A 382 28.73 3.65 -2.65
C PHE A 382 28.84 4.28 -1.26
N ARG A 383 27.72 4.49 -0.55
CA ARG A 383 27.62 5.18 0.76
C ARG A 383 28.21 6.59 0.74
N LEU A 384 27.92 7.32 -0.31
CA LEU A 384 28.33 8.72 -0.46
C LEU A 384 27.34 9.62 0.27
N LYS A 385 27.89 10.50 1.14
CA LYS A 385 27.05 11.49 1.82
C LYS A 385 26.85 12.73 0.93
N THR A 386 25.62 13.10 0.69
CA THR A 386 25.25 14.24 -0.16
C THR A 386 25.84 15.59 0.27
N LYS A 387 26.19 15.77 1.56
CA LYS A 387 26.69 17.05 2.10
C LYS A 387 28.20 17.25 1.97
N LYS A 388 28.98 16.17 1.88
CA LYS A 388 30.45 16.20 1.66
C LYS A 388 30.86 14.95 0.91
N PRO A 389 30.94 14.99 -0.41
CA PRO A 389 31.40 13.85 -1.19
C PRO A 389 32.88 13.63 -0.89
N THR A 390 33.18 12.55 -0.20
CA THR A 390 34.56 12.11 0.06
C THR A 390 34.74 10.72 -0.53
N MET A 391 35.90 10.49 -1.15
CA MET A 391 36.27 9.16 -1.63
C MET A 391 36.21 8.14 -0.48
N PRO A 392 35.67 6.94 -0.70
CA PRO A 392 35.70 5.89 0.31
C PRO A 392 37.13 5.52 0.69
N ASP A 393 37.36 5.30 1.98
CA ASP A 393 38.65 4.99 2.58
C ASP A 393 39.24 3.66 2.10
N LYS A 394 40.54 3.46 2.35
CA LYS A 394 41.44 2.42 1.85
C LYS A 394 41.02 0.95 1.95
N ASP A 395 39.87 0.61 2.54
CA ASP A 395 39.39 -0.76 2.68
C ASP A 395 38.53 -1.21 1.46
N LEU A 396 39.01 -0.83 0.25
CA LEU A 396 38.33 -1.05 -1.02
C LEU A 396 37.94 -2.51 -1.29
N ARG A 397 38.74 -3.49 -0.88
CA ARG A 397 38.45 -4.91 -1.18
C ARG A 397 37.22 -5.46 -0.43
N LYS A 398 37.02 -5.07 0.83
CA LYS A 398 35.82 -5.46 1.57
C LYS A 398 34.58 -4.73 1.05
N LYS A 399 34.75 -3.45 0.68
CA LYS A 399 33.68 -2.63 0.08
C LYS A 399 33.31 -3.12 -1.33
N GLN A 400 34.30 -3.50 -2.15
CA GLN A 400 34.06 -4.07 -3.49
C GLN A 400 33.20 -5.35 -3.44
N LYS A 401 33.43 -6.25 -2.49
CA LYS A 401 32.61 -7.46 -2.33
C LYS A 401 31.18 -7.17 -1.91
N MET A 402 30.99 -6.08 -1.16
CA MET A 402 29.66 -5.61 -0.76
C MET A 402 28.95 -4.92 -1.92
N TRP A 403 29.65 -4.11 -2.72
CA TRP A 403 29.11 -3.48 -3.92
C TRP A 403 28.74 -4.48 -4.98
N ASP A 404 29.54 -5.53 -5.15
CA ASP A 404 29.28 -6.61 -6.11
C ASP A 404 27.94 -7.31 -5.88
N GLY A 405 27.58 -7.54 -4.61
CA GLY A 405 26.29 -8.10 -4.23
C GLY A 405 25.07 -7.27 -4.69
N THR A 406 25.23 -5.95 -4.84
CA THR A 406 24.16 -5.03 -5.23
C THR A 406 24.28 -4.59 -6.68
N LEU A 407 25.49 -4.25 -7.15
CA LEU A 407 25.69 -3.75 -8.52
C LEU A 407 25.50 -4.82 -9.59
N ARG A 408 25.88 -6.05 -9.33
CA ARG A 408 25.71 -7.14 -10.31
C ARG A 408 24.24 -7.40 -10.67
N PRO A 409 23.31 -7.55 -9.69
CA PRO A 409 21.88 -7.63 -10.00
C PRO A 409 21.34 -6.39 -10.71
N LEU A 410 21.80 -5.19 -10.33
CA LEU A 410 21.44 -3.94 -10.98
C LEU A 410 21.85 -3.93 -12.45
N LEU A 411 23.09 -4.28 -12.77
CA LEU A 411 23.58 -4.36 -14.15
C LEU A 411 22.80 -5.36 -14.98
N ALA A 412 22.52 -6.55 -14.41
CA ALA A 412 21.71 -7.57 -15.09
C ALA A 412 20.31 -7.05 -15.39
N LYS A 413 19.71 -6.29 -14.48
CA LYS A 413 18.41 -5.63 -14.69
C LYS A 413 18.50 -4.59 -15.80
N LEU A 414 19.46 -3.66 -15.74
CA LEU A 414 19.63 -2.61 -16.75
C LEU A 414 19.81 -3.21 -18.15
N GLN A 415 20.61 -4.27 -18.26
CA GLN A 415 20.82 -4.98 -19.51
C GLN A 415 19.55 -5.65 -20.03
N SER A 416 18.79 -6.30 -19.15
CA SER A 416 17.52 -6.93 -19.53
C SER A 416 16.51 -5.90 -20.02
N GLU A 417 16.45 -4.73 -19.39
CA GLU A 417 15.55 -3.64 -19.82
C GLU A 417 15.97 -3.01 -21.16
N LEU A 418 17.27 -2.82 -21.39
CA LEU A 418 17.77 -2.36 -22.69
C LEU A 418 17.45 -3.37 -23.80
N ARG A 419 17.61 -4.68 -23.56
CA ARG A 419 17.25 -5.73 -24.52
C ARG A 419 15.76 -5.75 -24.85
N ILE A 420 14.90 -5.60 -23.85
CA ILE A 420 13.44 -5.49 -24.09
C ILE A 420 13.14 -4.28 -24.98
N LYS A 421 13.79 -3.14 -24.73
CA LYS A 421 13.63 -1.95 -25.58
C LYS A 421 14.16 -2.17 -27.01
N GLU A 422 15.26 -2.90 -27.14
CA GLU A 422 15.81 -3.31 -28.43
C GLU A 422 14.86 -4.27 -29.17
N ASP A 423 14.28 -5.26 -28.47
CA ASP A 423 13.23 -6.13 -28.99
C ASP A 423 12.05 -5.31 -29.53
N ILE A 424 11.60 -4.29 -28.79
CA ILE A 424 10.51 -3.39 -29.21
C ILE A 424 10.89 -2.62 -30.47
N GLN A 425 12.12 -2.08 -30.55
CA GLN A 425 12.63 -1.34 -31.69
C GLN A 425 12.73 -2.23 -32.91
N ASN A 426 13.27 -3.42 -32.76
CA ASN A 426 13.51 -4.39 -33.83
C ASN A 426 12.27 -5.21 -34.18
N ARG A 427 11.18 -5.04 -33.44
CA ARG A 427 9.94 -5.80 -33.61
C ARG A 427 10.14 -7.31 -33.55
N ARG A 428 11.02 -7.77 -32.67
CA ARG A 428 11.38 -9.18 -32.55
C ARG A 428 11.71 -9.56 -31.12
N PHE A 429 11.15 -10.68 -30.64
CA PHE A 429 11.50 -11.25 -29.35
C PHE A 429 12.89 -11.91 -29.44
N THR A 430 13.83 -11.47 -28.60
CA THR A 430 15.14 -12.09 -28.41
C THR A 430 15.37 -12.56 -26.98
N VAL A 431 14.69 -11.95 -26.00
CA VAL A 431 14.77 -12.29 -24.58
C VAL A 431 13.86 -13.45 -24.22
N PHE A 432 12.67 -13.49 -24.81
CA PHE A 432 11.67 -14.54 -24.60
C PHE A 432 11.21 -15.13 -25.92
N HIS A 433 11.10 -16.45 -25.96
CA HIS A 433 10.64 -17.15 -27.15
C HIS A 433 9.15 -17.50 -26.99
N PRO A 434 8.24 -16.97 -27.84
CA PRO A 434 6.80 -17.18 -27.71
C PRO A 434 6.38 -18.65 -27.59
N GLN A 435 7.03 -19.56 -28.34
CA GLN A 435 6.76 -21.00 -28.32
C GLN A 435 6.99 -21.67 -26.96
N ASP A 436 7.81 -21.07 -26.09
CA ASP A 436 8.03 -21.61 -24.73
C ASP A 436 6.83 -21.40 -23.79
N TYR A 437 5.89 -20.52 -24.19
CA TYR A 437 4.78 -20.07 -23.35
C TYR A 437 3.41 -20.30 -23.99
N LEU A 438 3.33 -20.28 -25.32
CA LEU A 438 2.09 -20.33 -26.07
C LEU A 438 2.07 -21.49 -27.06
N SER A 439 0.87 -22.10 -27.21
CA SER A 439 0.57 -23.03 -28.30
C SER A 439 -0.17 -22.37 -29.47
N GLU A 440 -0.78 -21.19 -29.22
CA GLU A 440 -1.55 -20.41 -30.18
C GLU A 440 -1.32 -18.91 -29.94
N PRO A 441 -1.59 -18.03 -30.90
CA PRO A 441 -1.41 -16.59 -30.72
C PRO A 441 -2.30 -16.02 -29.63
N TRP A 442 -1.73 -15.17 -28.78
CA TRP A 442 -2.44 -14.37 -27.78
C TRP A 442 -2.25 -12.87 -28.03
N THR A 443 -3.31 -12.12 -27.81
CA THR A 443 -3.30 -10.66 -27.88
C THR A 443 -3.41 -10.08 -26.47
N TYR A 444 -2.51 -9.16 -26.13
CA TYR A 444 -2.45 -8.44 -24.86
C TYR A 444 -2.80 -6.98 -25.09
N VAL A 445 -3.65 -6.40 -24.28
CA VAL A 445 -4.05 -5.00 -24.40
C VAL A 445 -3.89 -4.28 -23.08
N LEU A 446 -3.12 -3.20 -23.07
CA LEU A 446 -2.90 -2.32 -21.93
C LEU A 446 -3.76 -1.06 -22.09
N PRO A 447 -4.79 -0.85 -21.25
CA PRO A 447 -5.52 0.42 -21.21
C PRO A 447 -4.75 1.45 -20.40
N GLN A 448 -4.73 2.69 -20.84
CA GLN A 448 -4.22 3.83 -20.06
C GLN A 448 -5.21 4.99 -20.08
N LYS A 449 -5.27 5.71 -18.98
CA LYS A 449 -6.18 6.82 -18.77
C LYS A 449 -5.44 8.15 -18.88
N GLU A 450 -5.99 9.07 -19.63
CA GLU A 450 -5.55 10.46 -19.72
C GLU A 450 -6.67 11.40 -19.26
N THR A 451 -6.34 12.40 -18.46
CA THR A 451 -7.30 13.44 -18.07
C THR A 451 -6.79 14.80 -18.51
N ARG A 452 -7.46 15.37 -19.50
CA ARG A 452 -7.18 16.71 -20.04
C ARG A 452 -8.22 17.73 -19.57
N GLN A 453 -7.86 19.00 -19.60
CA GLN A 453 -8.84 20.07 -19.49
C GLN A 453 -9.70 20.06 -20.77
N ASP A 454 -11.03 20.20 -20.60
CA ASP A 454 -11.93 20.29 -21.75
C ASP A 454 -11.67 21.60 -22.49
N SER A 455 -11.36 21.51 -23.79
CA SER A 455 -11.12 22.70 -24.65
C SER A 455 -12.34 23.62 -24.74
N ALA A 456 -13.56 23.07 -24.63
CA ALA A 456 -14.80 23.82 -24.66
C ALA A 456 -15.14 24.45 -23.29
N ASN A 457 -14.66 23.86 -22.19
CA ASN A 457 -14.87 24.38 -20.85
C ASN A 457 -13.65 24.10 -19.95
N PRO A 458 -12.70 25.06 -19.81
CA PRO A 458 -11.47 24.87 -19.05
C PRO A 458 -11.67 24.55 -17.56
N LYS A 459 -12.89 24.71 -17.03
CA LYS A 459 -13.24 24.32 -15.66
C LYS A 459 -13.60 22.83 -15.55
N LYS A 460 -13.83 22.14 -16.66
CA LYS A 460 -14.16 20.71 -16.70
C LYS A 460 -12.94 19.92 -17.19
N LYS A 461 -12.77 18.74 -16.61
CA LYS A 461 -11.81 17.77 -17.08
C LYS A 461 -12.54 16.70 -17.87
N LYS A 462 -11.95 16.28 -18.98
CA LYS A 462 -12.42 15.17 -19.80
C LYS A 462 -11.43 14.04 -19.75
N THR A 463 -11.94 12.83 -19.57
CA THR A 463 -11.14 11.61 -19.52
C THR A 463 -11.14 10.94 -20.88
N PHE A 464 -9.97 10.48 -21.32
CA PHE A 464 -9.73 9.75 -22.55
C PHE A 464 -9.03 8.44 -22.21
N PHE A 465 -9.28 7.42 -23.03
CA PHE A 465 -8.68 6.10 -22.86
C PHE A 465 -7.86 5.73 -24.08
N HIS A 466 -6.63 5.28 -23.84
CA HIS A 466 -5.67 4.82 -24.82
C HIS A 466 -5.42 3.34 -24.61
N PHE A 467 -5.31 2.60 -25.71
CA PHE A 467 -5.10 1.15 -25.69
C PHE A 467 -3.88 0.79 -26.53
N TYR A 468 -3.00 0.02 -25.93
CA TYR A 468 -1.79 -0.48 -26.57
C TYR A 468 -1.93 -1.99 -26.67
N GLU A 469 -1.80 -2.51 -27.88
CA GLU A 469 -1.98 -3.92 -28.21
C GLU A 469 -0.64 -4.53 -28.60
N LEU A 470 -0.40 -5.77 -28.14
CA LEU A 470 0.71 -6.60 -28.53
C LEU A 470 0.17 -8.00 -28.90
N ILE A 471 0.53 -8.47 -30.08
CA ILE A 471 0.24 -9.83 -30.52
C ILE A 471 1.50 -10.66 -30.38
N MET A 472 1.40 -11.78 -29.67
CA MET A 472 2.45 -12.78 -29.50
C MET A 472 2.02 -14.08 -30.17
N ASP A 473 2.73 -14.47 -31.23
CA ASP A 473 2.45 -15.70 -32.00
C ASP A 473 3.57 -16.74 -31.76
N PRO A 474 3.26 -17.96 -31.30
CA PRO A 474 4.26 -19.01 -31.05
C PRO A 474 5.02 -19.44 -32.32
N ASN A 475 4.49 -19.20 -33.49
CA ASN A 475 5.10 -19.59 -34.76
C ASN A 475 6.10 -18.55 -35.29
N THR A 476 6.24 -17.42 -34.63
CA THR A 476 7.14 -16.33 -35.04
C THR A 476 7.70 -15.62 -33.82
N GLU A 477 8.91 -15.09 -33.95
CA GLU A 477 9.49 -14.18 -32.96
C GLU A 477 9.11 -12.72 -33.22
N ALA A 478 8.31 -12.42 -34.24
CA ALA A 478 7.92 -11.07 -34.57
C ALA A 478 6.98 -10.49 -33.51
N ILE A 479 7.19 -9.20 -33.18
CA ILE A 479 6.32 -8.45 -32.30
C ILE A 479 5.46 -7.51 -33.13
N ALA A 480 4.14 -7.67 -33.05
CA ALA A 480 3.19 -6.73 -33.65
C ALA A 480 2.59 -5.85 -32.55
N PHE A 481 2.82 -4.54 -32.66
CA PHE A 481 2.18 -3.55 -31.80
C PHE A 481 1.14 -2.76 -32.58
N ARG A 482 0.04 -2.46 -31.90
CA ARG A 482 -1.01 -1.59 -32.41
C ARG A 482 -1.44 -0.61 -31.32
N TYR A 483 -1.88 0.56 -31.71
CA TYR A 483 -2.49 1.56 -30.86
C TYR A 483 -3.89 1.86 -31.36
N PHE A 484 -4.83 1.99 -30.43
CA PHE A 484 -6.16 2.53 -30.68
C PHE A 484 -6.66 3.33 -29.48
N ASN A 485 -7.67 4.14 -29.68
CA ASN A 485 -8.34 4.89 -28.62
C ASN A 485 -9.86 4.88 -28.86
N GLU A 486 -10.60 5.49 -27.96
CA GLU A 486 -12.06 5.55 -28.03
C GLU A 486 -12.62 6.29 -29.25
N ALA A 487 -11.82 7.10 -29.92
CA ALA A 487 -12.20 7.85 -31.11
C ALA A 487 -11.68 7.22 -32.42
N SER A 488 -10.96 6.09 -32.34
CA SER A 488 -10.43 5.41 -33.51
C SER A 488 -11.56 4.87 -34.40
N GLU A 489 -11.43 5.09 -35.70
CA GLU A 489 -12.35 4.54 -36.69
C GLU A 489 -12.07 3.05 -36.96
N GLY A 490 -13.10 2.27 -37.22
CA GLY A 490 -12.96 0.86 -37.63
C GLY A 490 -12.53 -0.08 -36.50
N LEU A 491 -12.88 0.24 -35.25
CA LEU A 491 -12.67 -0.68 -34.12
C LEU A 491 -13.38 -2.01 -34.38
N SER A 492 -12.67 -3.11 -34.12
CA SER A 492 -13.29 -4.44 -34.07
C SER A 492 -14.34 -4.51 -32.96
N ARG A 493 -15.23 -5.50 -33.01
CA ARG A 493 -16.23 -5.74 -31.96
C ARG A 493 -15.59 -5.91 -30.58
N LEU A 494 -14.45 -6.60 -30.50
CA LEU A 494 -13.73 -6.82 -29.23
C LEU A 494 -13.11 -5.52 -28.71
N GLU A 495 -12.47 -4.72 -29.56
CA GLU A 495 -11.90 -3.43 -29.17
C GLU A 495 -12.98 -2.46 -28.67
N ALA A 496 -14.10 -2.37 -29.39
CA ALA A 496 -15.22 -1.53 -28.98
C ALA A 496 -15.76 -1.95 -27.60
N LYS A 497 -15.86 -3.26 -27.33
CA LYS A 497 -16.26 -3.77 -26.04
C LYS A 497 -15.24 -3.51 -24.93
N MET A 498 -13.94 -3.60 -25.21
CA MET A 498 -12.89 -3.23 -24.23
C MET A 498 -12.93 -1.76 -23.87
N VAL A 499 -13.22 -0.89 -24.85
CA VAL A 499 -13.45 0.55 -24.60
C VAL A 499 -14.66 0.75 -23.70
N GLU A 500 -15.76 0.07 -23.96
CA GLU A 500 -16.98 0.13 -23.13
C GLU A 500 -16.74 -0.36 -21.70
N ASP A 501 -16.10 -1.52 -21.55
CA ASP A 501 -15.76 -2.08 -20.23
C ASP A 501 -14.80 -1.17 -19.47
N THR A 502 -13.83 -0.55 -20.13
CA THR A 502 -12.91 0.43 -19.51
C THR A 502 -13.67 1.65 -19.03
N LYS A 503 -14.57 2.21 -19.85
CA LYS A 503 -15.43 3.33 -19.46
C LYS A 503 -16.31 2.94 -18.25
N ALA A 504 -16.95 1.78 -18.30
CA ALA A 504 -17.77 1.30 -17.21
C ALA A 504 -16.97 1.10 -15.91
N PHE A 505 -15.73 0.65 -16.02
CA PHE A 505 -14.83 0.50 -14.88
C PHE A 505 -14.50 1.84 -14.21
N TYR A 506 -14.20 2.87 -14.98
CA TYR A 506 -13.81 4.19 -14.46
C TYR A 506 -15.01 5.10 -14.16
N ASP A 507 -16.18 4.87 -14.76
CA ASP A 507 -17.43 5.63 -14.50
C ASP A 507 -18.23 5.09 -13.30
N TYR A 508 -17.59 4.37 -12.42
CA TYR A 508 -18.16 3.69 -11.24
C TYR A 508 -19.06 4.59 -10.37
N GLY A 509 -19.38 5.68 -10.53
CA GLY A 509 -20.28 6.51 -9.71
C GLY A 509 -21.58 6.90 -10.42
N LYS A 510 -21.65 6.74 -11.74
CA LYS A 510 -22.79 7.26 -12.53
C LYS A 510 -23.93 6.25 -12.71
N HIS A 511 -23.62 4.95 -12.77
CA HIS A 511 -24.62 3.94 -13.15
C HIS A 511 -24.84 2.79 -12.16
N GLY A 512 -24.15 2.75 -11.00
CA GLY A 512 -24.39 1.79 -9.93
C GLY A 512 -24.04 0.33 -10.23
N LEU A 513 -23.64 0.00 -11.44
CA LEU A 513 -23.38 -1.34 -11.97
C LEU A 513 -22.01 -1.43 -12.65
N GLY A 514 -21.07 -0.58 -12.25
CA GLY A 514 -19.72 -0.62 -12.80
C GLY A 514 -19.00 -1.93 -12.43
N ILE A 515 -18.10 -2.35 -13.30
CA ILE A 515 -17.22 -3.51 -13.10
C ILE A 515 -16.33 -3.32 -11.86
N ARG A 516 -16.11 -2.09 -11.44
CA ARG A 516 -15.25 -1.71 -10.32
C ARG A 516 -15.96 -1.89 -8.97
N LEU A 517 -15.42 -2.74 -8.12
CA LEU A 517 -15.97 -3.03 -6.79
C LEU A 517 -15.35 -2.16 -5.68
N ASN A 518 -14.20 -1.57 -5.94
CA ASN A 518 -13.37 -0.88 -4.95
C ASN A 518 -12.69 0.35 -5.57
N TYR A 519 -12.56 1.44 -4.85
CA TYR A 519 -11.89 2.66 -5.32
C TYR A 519 -10.40 2.47 -5.63
N ASN A 520 -9.75 1.52 -4.94
CA ASN A 520 -8.36 1.20 -5.13
C ASN A 520 -8.13 0.12 -6.20
N GLU A 521 -9.18 -0.30 -6.88
CA GLU A 521 -9.06 -1.21 -8.03
C GLU A 521 -8.42 -0.51 -9.21
N THR A 522 -7.51 -1.23 -9.86
CA THR A 522 -6.92 -0.84 -11.15
C THR A 522 -7.31 -1.86 -12.20
N LEU A 523 -7.50 -1.40 -13.42
CA LEU A 523 -7.67 -2.24 -14.59
C LEU A 523 -6.29 -2.47 -15.20
N ASP A 524 -5.70 -3.63 -14.94
CA ASP A 524 -4.32 -3.94 -15.30
C ASP A 524 -4.17 -4.30 -16.80
N GLY A 525 -5.23 -4.82 -17.43
CA GLY A 525 -5.21 -5.13 -18.85
C GLY A 525 -6.25 -6.14 -19.31
N PHE A 526 -6.21 -6.44 -20.61
CA PHE A 526 -7.03 -7.45 -21.26
C PHE A 526 -6.14 -8.45 -21.98
N ILE A 527 -6.62 -9.71 -22.07
CA ILE A 527 -5.96 -10.76 -22.84
C ILE A 527 -7.00 -11.49 -23.69
N CYS A 528 -6.75 -11.57 -24.99
CA CYS A 528 -7.53 -12.39 -25.92
C CYS A 528 -6.72 -13.64 -26.27
N PRO A 529 -7.04 -14.82 -25.70
CA PRO A 529 -6.38 -16.06 -26.08
C PRO A 529 -6.94 -16.59 -27.41
N GLY A 530 -6.06 -17.11 -28.28
CA GLY A 530 -6.43 -17.75 -29.54
C GLY A 530 -6.71 -16.79 -30.70
N LYS A 531 -7.06 -17.40 -31.84
CA LYS A 531 -7.41 -16.70 -33.09
C LYS A 531 -8.91 -16.54 -33.30
N ASP A 532 -9.74 -17.15 -32.46
CA ASP A 532 -11.19 -17.14 -32.65
C ASP A 532 -11.77 -15.76 -32.34
N PRO A 533 -12.28 -15.03 -33.35
CA PRO A 533 -12.90 -13.72 -33.12
C PRO A 533 -14.19 -13.77 -32.30
N ALA A 534 -14.77 -14.96 -32.12
CA ALA A 534 -15.93 -15.19 -31.27
C ALA A 534 -15.54 -15.39 -29.80
N MET A 535 -14.25 -15.61 -29.50
CA MET A 535 -13.78 -15.71 -28.12
C MET A 535 -13.82 -14.34 -27.44
N SER A 536 -14.33 -14.35 -26.24
CA SER A 536 -14.24 -13.24 -25.32
C SER A 536 -12.80 -13.11 -24.82
N TYR A 537 -12.53 -12.01 -24.20
CA TYR A 537 -11.24 -11.74 -23.56
C TYR A 537 -11.32 -11.97 -22.03
N MET A 538 -10.16 -12.09 -21.43
CA MET A 538 -9.98 -12.05 -19.99
C MET A 538 -9.67 -10.60 -19.55
N ILE A 539 -10.29 -10.19 -18.46
CA ILE A 539 -10.05 -8.91 -17.80
C ILE A 539 -9.12 -9.17 -16.61
N ILE A 540 -8.01 -8.45 -16.53
CA ILE A 540 -7.10 -8.49 -15.39
C ILE A 540 -7.24 -7.20 -14.60
N ARG A 541 -7.46 -7.31 -13.28
CA ARG A 541 -7.56 -6.16 -12.40
C ARG A 541 -7.11 -6.47 -10.99
N THR A 542 -6.78 -5.45 -10.22
CA THR A 542 -6.63 -5.57 -8.78
C THR A 542 -8.00 -5.70 -8.14
N ASN A 543 -8.10 -6.50 -7.09
CA ASN A 543 -9.35 -6.70 -6.38
C ASN A 543 -9.23 -6.36 -4.89
N SER A 544 -8.26 -6.95 -4.22
CA SER A 544 -8.12 -6.92 -2.78
C SER A 544 -6.66 -7.10 -2.38
N PHE A 545 -6.41 -7.28 -1.09
CA PHE A 545 -5.08 -7.57 -0.58
C PHE A 545 -5.15 -8.60 0.55
N LEU A 546 -4.01 -9.24 0.80
CA LEU A 546 -3.85 -10.15 1.93
C LEU A 546 -3.77 -9.36 3.22
N LEU A 547 -4.55 -9.76 4.21
CA LEU A 547 -4.56 -9.17 5.55
C LEU A 547 -3.84 -10.12 6.51
N PRO A 548 -2.69 -9.71 7.11
CA PRO A 548 -1.97 -10.55 8.04
C PRO A 548 -2.76 -10.83 9.32
N ASP A 549 -2.65 -12.04 9.83
CA ASP A 549 -3.07 -12.39 11.19
C ASP A 549 -1.85 -12.44 12.11
N TYR A 550 -1.81 -11.58 13.11
CA TYR A 550 -0.70 -11.45 14.06
C TYR A 550 -1.15 -11.62 15.51
N THR A 551 -2.36 -12.12 15.73
CA THR A 551 -3.00 -12.18 17.04
C THR A 551 -2.16 -12.96 18.06
N ASP A 552 -1.56 -14.07 17.63
CA ASP A 552 -0.77 -14.95 18.50
C ASP A 552 0.74 -14.71 18.42
N MET A 553 1.17 -13.60 17.82
CA MET A 553 2.60 -13.32 17.66
C MET A 553 3.24 -12.83 18.96
N PRO A 554 4.36 -13.41 19.38
CA PRO A 554 5.15 -12.87 20.47
C PRO A 554 5.85 -11.56 20.01
N MET A 555 5.39 -10.41 20.51
CA MET A 555 5.93 -9.09 20.20
C MET A 555 6.40 -8.36 21.44
N ALA A 556 7.34 -7.42 21.27
CA ALA A 556 7.71 -6.51 22.35
C ALA A 556 6.55 -5.54 22.66
N ASP A 557 6.20 -5.43 23.92
CA ASP A 557 5.15 -4.52 24.39
C ASP A 557 5.65 -3.60 25.50
N LEU A 558 6.17 -2.46 25.11
CA LEU A 558 6.81 -1.53 26.02
C LEU A 558 5.82 -0.67 26.84
N LYS A 559 4.54 -0.67 26.47
CA LYS A 559 3.49 0.09 27.16
C LYS A 559 2.79 -0.73 28.25
N TYR A 560 3.02 -2.04 28.27
CA TYR A 560 2.46 -2.90 29.31
C TYR A 560 3.04 -2.51 30.68
N GLU A 561 2.20 -2.43 31.69
CA GLU A 561 2.56 -2.14 33.07
C GLU A 561 2.30 -3.35 33.95
N ILE A 562 3.21 -3.60 34.86
CA ILE A 562 3.13 -4.68 35.83
C ILE A 562 3.27 -4.10 37.25
N PRO A 563 2.47 -4.55 38.26
CA PRO A 563 2.66 -4.17 39.63
C PRO A 563 4.10 -4.45 40.10
N ALA A 564 4.76 -3.47 40.66
CA ALA A 564 6.15 -3.59 41.07
C ALA A 564 6.39 -4.77 42.03
N LYS A 565 5.46 -5.00 42.96
CA LYS A 565 5.53 -6.14 43.89
C LYS A 565 5.54 -7.47 43.17
N GLU A 566 4.63 -7.66 42.22
CA GLU A 566 4.51 -8.90 41.44
C GLU A 566 5.79 -9.17 40.62
N LEU A 567 6.35 -8.13 40.04
CA LEU A 567 7.61 -8.26 39.32
C LEU A 567 8.79 -8.63 40.24
N PHE A 568 8.93 -7.99 41.40
CA PHE A 568 10.02 -8.28 42.29
C PHE A 568 9.90 -9.68 42.94
N ASP A 569 8.71 -10.09 43.32
CA ASP A 569 8.45 -11.44 43.81
C ASP A 569 8.86 -12.49 42.74
N ALA A 570 8.57 -12.23 41.47
CA ALA A 570 8.99 -13.09 40.38
C ALA A 570 10.51 -13.11 40.15
N PHE A 571 11.20 -11.96 40.30
CA PHE A 571 12.67 -11.91 40.22
C PHE A 571 13.31 -12.73 41.35
N GLU A 572 12.87 -12.59 42.58
CA GLU A 572 13.37 -13.35 43.69
C GLU A 572 13.19 -14.86 43.51
N GLN A 573 12.02 -15.25 43.01
CA GLN A 573 11.74 -16.66 42.74
C GLN A 573 12.63 -17.21 41.61
N GLU A 574 12.82 -16.50 40.50
CA GLU A 574 13.68 -16.92 39.39
C GLU A 574 15.13 -17.00 39.80
N ILE A 575 15.63 -16.05 40.62
CA ILE A 575 16.98 -16.07 41.21
C ILE A 575 17.16 -17.31 42.09
N ALA A 576 16.20 -17.62 42.95
CA ALA A 576 16.27 -18.76 43.84
C ALA A 576 16.22 -20.12 43.10
N GLN A 577 15.54 -20.20 41.99
CA GLN A 577 15.39 -21.44 41.21
C GLN A 577 16.51 -21.67 40.20
N SER A 578 17.25 -20.63 39.81
CA SER A 578 18.31 -20.75 38.83
C SER A 578 19.54 -21.43 39.43
N SER A 579 20.14 -22.36 38.67
CA SER A 579 21.44 -22.95 38.97
C SER A 579 22.62 -22.23 38.26
N ASP A 580 22.35 -21.25 37.40
CA ASP A 580 23.37 -20.49 36.67
C ASP A 580 23.75 -19.25 37.45
N ALA A 581 24.95 -19.25 38.04
CA ALA A 581 25.44 -18.14 38.86
C ALA A 581 25.60 -16.82 38.09
N ILE A 582 25.90 -16.89 36.78
CA ILE A 582 26.02 -15.70 35.93
C ILE A 582 24.63 -15.10 35.69
N TYR A 583 23.66 -15.93 35.38
CA TYR A 583 22.28 -15.52 35.16
C TYR A 583 21.66 -14.95 36.44
N GLN A 584 21.93 -15.55 37.60
CA GLN A 584 21.50 -15.05 38.93
C GLN A 584 22.08 -13.66 39.22
N ALA A 585 23.36 -13.46 38.95
CA ALA A 585 24.00 -12.16 39.15
C ALA A 585 23.41 -11.04 38.22
N GLU A 586 23.12 -11.40 36.99
CA GLU A 586 22.47 -10.47 36.05
C GLU A 586 21.03 -10.13 36.47
N LEU A 587 20.25 -11.12 36.89
CA LEU A 587 18.90 -10.90 37.43
C LEU A 587 18.91 -9.97 38.64
N SER A 588 19.81 -10.24 39.61
CA SER A 588 19.96 -9.42 40.81
C SER A 588 20.33 -7.98 40.50
N GLY A 589 21.36 -7.78 39.69
CA GLY A 589 21.78 -6.44 39.26
C GLY A 589 20.70 -5.68 38.47
N TRP A 590 19.88 -6.38 37.70
CA TRP A 590 18.78 -5.79 36.98
C TRP A 590 17.60 -5.40 37.89
N MET A 591 17.28 -6.28 38.82
CA MET A 591 16.29 -6.04 39.86
C MET A 591 16.65 -4.80 40.70
N GLU A 592 17.92 -4.67 41.12
CA GLU A 592 18.42 -3.50 41.87
C GLU A 592 18.25 -2.20 41.05
N GLN A 593 18.56 -2.21 39.74
CA GLN A 593 18.39 -1.06 38.87
C GLN A 593 16.91 -0.65 38.70
N ILE A 594 16.01 -1.63 38.60
CA ILE A 594 14.57 -1.39 38.54
C ILE A 594 14.08 -0.80 39.84
N ALA A 595 14.50 -1.36 41.00
CA ALA A 595 14.11 -0.91 42.33
C ALA A 595 14.59 0.53 42.59
N ALA A 596 15.81 0.88 42.20
CA ALA A 596 16.32 2.23 42.28
C ALA A 596 15.47 3.25 41.50
N LYS A 597 15.08 2.92 40.27
CA LYS A 597 14.20 3.76 39.44
C LYS A 597 12.77 3.84 39.98
N GLN A 598 12.26 2.74 40.51
CA GLN A 598 10.94 2.73 41.15
C GLN A 598 10.90 3.69 42.33
N MET A 599 11.92 3.65 43.21
CA MET A 599 12.02 4.51 44.39
C MET A 599 12.18 5.99 44.01
N GLU A 600 13.03 6.27 42.97
CA GLU A 600 13.25 7.62 42.47
C GLU A 600 11.95 8.27 41.95
N GLN A 601 11.09 7.49 41.30
CA GLN A 601 9.87 7.97 40.64
C GLN A 601 8.60 7.73 41.47
N GLY A 602 8.66 6.97 42.58
CA GLY A 602 7.52 6.68 43.42
C GLY A 602 6.43 5.85 42.76
N LEU A 603 6.80 4.91 41.87
CA LEU A 603 5.86 4.15 41.06
C LEU A 603 5.33 2.91 41.77
N THR A 604 4.03 2.63 41.66
CA THR A 604 3.37 1.39 42.06
C THR A 604 3.40 0.32 40.97
N ASP A 605 3.32 0.77 39.71
CA ASP A 605 3.34 -0.07 38.51
C ASP A 605 4.53 0.31 37.64
N LEU A 606 5.13 -0.68 36.98
CA LEU A 606 6.35 -0.53 36.22
C LEU A 606 6.10 -0.83 34.75
N SER A 607 6.33 0.14 33.87
CA SER A 607 6.24 -0.09 32.44
C SER A 607 7.40 -0.95 31.93
N LEU A 608 7.16 -1.79 30.91
CA LEU A 608 8.22 -2.55 30.26
C LEU A 608 9.30 -1.64 29.63
N GLN A 609 8.96 -0.40 29.26
CA GLN A 609 9.96 0.57 28.83
C GLN A 609 10.95 0.91 29.97
N LEU A 610 10.48 1.16 31.19
CA LEU A 610 11.33 1.42 32.34
C LEU A 610 12.21 0.20 32.65
N ILE A 611 11.63 -0.98 32.67
CA ILE A 611 12.34 -2.26 32.86
C ILE A 611 13.42 -2.45 31.81
N LYS A 612 13.14 -2.16 30.53
CA LYS A 612 14.10 -2.22 29.42
C LYS A 612 15.22 -1.18 29.58
N ASP A 613 14.92 0.02 30.04
CA ASP A 613 15.91 1.07 30.20
C ASP A 613 16.81 0.82 31.41
N ALA A 614 16.28 0.22 32.48
CA ALA A 614 17.08 -0.29 33.60
C ALA A 614 18.05 -1.39 33.12
N PHE A 615 17.58 -2.29 32.27
CA PHE A 615 18.41 -3.33 31.66
C PHE A 615 19.59 -2.79 30.82
N LYS A 616 19.39 -1.70 30.09
CA LYS A 616 20.48 -1.06 29.32
C LYS A 616 21.57 -0.43 30.19
N GLN A 617 21.25 -0.12 31.45
CA GLN A 617 22.16 0.50 32.41
C GLN A 617 22.93 -0.53 33.24
N THR A 618 22.51 -1.81 33.27
CA THR A 618 23.32 -2.87 33.87
C THR A 618 24.64 -2.95 33.12
N LYS A 619 25.74 -2.92 33.85
CA LYS A 619 27.07 -3.07 33.26
C LYS A 619 27.10 -4.41 32.54
N ALA A 620 27.29 -4.41 31.23
CA ALA A 620 27.41 -5.62 30.46
C ALA A 620 28.49 -6.52 31.10
N VAL A 621 28.11 -7.69 31.57
CA VAL A 621 29.06 -8.69 32.02
C VAL A 621 29.94 -9.05 30.82
N VAL A 622 31.22 -8.90 30.94
CA VAL A 622 32.19 -9.27 29.92
C VAL A 622 32.20 -10.78 29.87
N LEU A 623 31.37 -11.40 29.08
CA LEU A 623 31.44 -12.81 28.80
C LEU A 623 32.75 -13.10 28.07
N PRO A 624 33.51 -14.10 28.48
CA PRO A 624 34.71 -14.52 27.78
C PRO A 624 34.36 -14.84 26.33
N SER A 625 35.15 -14.36 25.39
CA SER A 625 34.98 -14.61 23.96
C SER A 625 34.93 -16.12 23.72
N ALA A 626 33.94 -16.60 22.96
CA ALA A 626 33.91 -18.01 22.50
C ALA A 626 35.07 -18.37 21.57
N LYS A 627 35.94 -17.45 21.24
CA LYS A 627 37.25 -17.68 20.64
C LYS A 627 38.26 -17.90 21.75
N THR A 628 38.33 -19.13 22.25
CA THR A 628 39.49 -19.64 23.00
C THR A 628 40.60 -19.89 22.00
N GLY A 629 41.45 -18.93 21.79
CA GLY A 629 42.63 -19.07 20.94
C GLY A 629 43.43 -17.78 20.87
N ALA A 630 44.72 -17.87 20.62
CA ALA A 630 45.71 -16.80 20.62
C ALA A 630 45.50 -15.66 19.60
N GLU A 631 44.35 -15.58 18.95
CA GLU A 631 44.07 -14.62 17.85
C GLU A 631 43.22 -13.37 18.23
N ALA A 632 42.82 -13.20 19.47
CA ALA A 632 42.03 -12.02 19.86
C ALA A 632 42.96 -10.88 20.34
N THR A 633 42.90 -9.74 19.66
CA THR A 633 43.64 -8.54 20.06
C THR A 633 43.16 -7.99 21.40
N PRO A 634 44.02 -7.26 22.19
CA PRO A 634 43.60 -6.63 23.44
C PRO A 634 42.41 -5.70 23.34
N GLU A 635 42.21 -5.04 22.19
CA GLU A 635 41.06 -4.17 21.91
C GLU A 635 39.76 -4.94 21.66
N GLU A 636 39.83 -6.16 21.12
CA GLU A 636 38.66 -7.04 20.96
C GLU A 636 38.22 -7.63 22.29
N LYS A 637 39.14 -7.79 23.27
CA LYS A 637 38.86 -8.24 24.64
C LYS A 637 38.19 -7.17 25.51
N SER A 638 38.32 -5.90 25.14
CA SER A 638 37.79 -4.76 25.94
C SER A 638 36.46 -4.19 25.46
N LYS A 639 35.93 -4.59 24.31
CA LYS A 639 34.61 -4.10 23.84
C LYS A 639 33.49 -4.85 24.54
N PRO A 640 32.59 -4.14 25.26
CA PRO A 640 31.42 -4.74 25.85
C PRO A 640 30.61 -5.37 24.72
N ARG A 641 30.42 -6.71 24.74
CA ARG A 641 29.55 -7.40 23.81
C ARG A 641 28.14 -6.91 24.08
N ARG A 642 27.47 -6.36 23.05
CA ARG A 642 26.03 -6.16 23.06
C ARG A 642 25.37 -7.47 23.45
N MET A 643 24.45 -7.44 24.42
CA MET A 643 23.70 -8.61 24.90
C MET A 643 22.77 -9.20 23.82
N ASN A 644 23.33 -9.77 22.78
CA ASN A 644 22.65 -10.58 21.77
C ASN A 644 22.91 -12.09 22.01
N GLY A 645 23.25 -12.47 23.25
CA GLY A 645 23.58 -13.82 23.60
C GLY A 645 22.47 -14.52 24.38
N THR A 646 22.73 -15.73 24.80
CA THR A 646 21.84 -16.65 25.50
C THR A 646 21.18 -16.01 26.74
N ILE A 647 21.91 -15.18 27.51
CA ILE A 647 21.38 -14.50 28.68
C ILE A 647 20.30 -13.49 28.34
N GLY A 648 20.50 -12.64 27.31
CA GLY A 648 19.47 -11.70 26.89
C GLY A 648 18.18 -12.36 26.41
N THR A 649 18.29 -13.53 25.80
CA THR A 649 17.15 -14.36 25.41
C THR A 649 16.44 -14.92 26.66
N GLN A 650 17.18 -15.44 27.64
CA GLN A 650 16.63 -15.96 28.88
C GLN A 650 15.90 -14.88 29.68
N LEU A 651 16.49 -13.68 29.81
CA LEU A 651 15.87 -12.55 30.48
C LEU A 651 14.58 -12.09 29.78
N ASN A 652 14.58 -12.05 28.45
CA ASN A 652 13.37 -11.69 27.68
C ASN A 652 12.27 -12.77 27.83
N GLN A 653 12.64 -14.05 27.85
CA GLN A 653 11.71 -15.16 28.12
C GLN A 653 11.16 -15.11 29.55
N PHE A 654 12.01 -14.78 30.53
CA PHE A 654 11.57 -14.58 31.92
C PHE A 654 10.49 -13.50 31.99
N ILE A 655 10.73 -12.31 31.43
CA ILE A 655 9.73 -11.23 31.39
C ILE A 655 8.47 -11.69 30.66
N GLY A 656 8.58 -12.37 29.51
CA GLY A 656 7.41 -12.89 28.79
C GLY A 656 6.56 -13.86 29.63
N ARG A 657 7.18 -14.67 30.49
CA ARG A 657 6.44 -15.56 31.42
C ARG A 657 5.72 -14.76 32.51
N VAL A 658 6.42 -13.82 33.14
CA VAL A 658 5.88 -13.01 34.25
C VAL A 658 4.75 -12.09 33.77
N THR A 659 4.79 -11.66 32.54
CA THR A 659 3.84 -10.67 31.96
C THR A 659 2.83 -11.29 30.98
N ASN A 660 2.61 -12.61 31.06
CA ASN A 660 1.65 -13.31 30.20
C ASN A 660 1.82 -13.03 28.69
N GLY A 661 3.06 -13.08 28.20
CA GLY A 661 3.39 -12.95 26.79
C GLY A 661 3.79 -11.54 26.33
N HIS A 662 3.94 -10.58 27.23
CA HIS A 662 4.50 -9.28 26.90
C HIS A 662 6.02 -9.27 27.03
N TYR A 663 6.73 -8.92 25.96
CA TYR A 663 8.19 -9.03 25.88
C TYR A 663 8.86 -7.66 25.87
N LEU A 664 10.11 -7.57 26.33
CA LEU A 664 10.94 -6.37 26.18
C LEU A 664 11.50 -6.22 24.76
N PHE A 665 11.81 -7.32 24.13
CA PHE A 665 12.35 -7.40 22.80
C PHE A 665 11.58 -8.46 22.02
N THR A 666 11.32 -8.22 20.77
CA THR A 666 10.81 -9.27 19.89
C THR A 666 11.81 -10.43 19.89
N PRO A 667 11.41 -11.66 20.18
CA PRO A 667 12.29 -12.80 20.25
C PRO A 667 13.08 -12.96 18.96
N LYS A 668 14.41 -12.80 19.00
CA LYS A 668 15.31 -12.89 17.83
C LYS A 668 15.89 -14.27 17.63
N GLY A 669 15.88 -15.10 18.64
CA GLY A 669 16.72 -16.31 18.70
C GLY A 669 16.04 -17.57 18.24
N GLU A 670 14.75 -17.58 18.14
CA GLU A 670 14.06 -18.78 17.73
C GLU A 670 14.05 -18.82 16.21
N LYS A 671 14.76 -19.79 15.67
CA LYS A 671 14.48 -20.28 14.31
C LYS A 671 12.97 -20.38 14.07
N ASP A 672 12.22 -20.46 15.13
CA ASP A 672 10.79 -20.54 15.22
C ASP A 672 10.05 -19.22 15.00
N LEU A 673 10.55 -18.04 15.43
CA LEU A 673 9.87 -16.79 15.05
C LEU A 673 9.98 -16.54 13.55
N GLN A 674 11.15 -16.74 12.97
CA GLN A 674 11.34 -16.61 11.54
C GLN A 674 10.56 -17.70 10.78
N LYS A 675 10.50 -18.90 11.33
CA LYS A 675 9.68 -20.00 10.81
C LYS A 675 8.19 -19.73 11.04
N TYR A 676 7.79 -19.23 12.21
CA TYR A 676 6.43 -18.80 12.49
C TYR A 676 6.00 -17.67 11.56
N LEU A 677 6.84 -16.66 11.36
CA LEU A 677 6.59 -15.58 10.40
C LEU A 677 6.53 -16.08 8.95
N MET A 678 7.23 -17.15 8.64
CA MET A 678 7.21 -17.80 7.33
C MET A 678 6.09 -18.84 7.19
N ASP A 679 5.82 -19.60 8.25
CA ASP A 679 4.82 -20.67 8.26
C ASP A 679 3.42 -20.16 8.64
N ALA A 680 3.32 -19.14 9.48
CA ALA A 680 2.07 -18.53 9.92
C ALA A 680 1.48 -17.54 8.89
N HIS A 681 1.88 -17.62 7.64
CA HIS A 681 1.27 -16.86 6.55
C HIS A 681 1.46 -15.33 6.59
N LEU A 682 2.24 -14.80 7.54
CA LEU A 682 2.38 -13.37 7.74
C LEU A 682 3.37 -12.71 6.81
N LEU A 683 4.62 -13.11 6.87
CA LEU A 683 5.71 -12.48 6.14
C LEU A 683 6.24 -13.34 5.00
N GLY A 684 6.34 -14.64 5.21
CA GLY A 684 6.88 -15.55 4.21
C GLY A 684 6.05 -15.56 2.93
N HIS A 685 4.75 -15.47 3.09
CA HIS A 685 3.81 -15.42 1.98
C HIS A 685 3.44 -14.01 1.57
N ALA A 686 3.38 -13.06 2.50
CA ALA A 686 3.10 -11.68 2.20
C ALA A 686 4.29 -10.91 1.60
N CYS A 687 5.54 -11.36 1.83
CA CYS A 687 6.74 -10.64 1.37
C CYS A 687 7.59 -11.41 0.37
N ARG A 688 7.56 -12.73 0.40
CA ARG A 688 8.48 -13.57 -0.37
C ARG A 688 7.78 -14.79 -0.93
N LEU A 689 6.77 -14.57 -1.74
CA LEU A 689 6.18 -15.67 -2.49
C LEU A 689 7.24 -16.24 -3.42
N SER A 690 7.91 -17.30 -3.00
CA SER A 690 8.78 -18.07 -3.89
C SER A 690 8.05 -18.67 -5.08
N ARG A 691 6.70 -18.69 -5.03
CA ARG A 691 5.79 -19.16 -6.08
C ARG A 691 4.45 -18.44 -5.96
N PRO A 692 3.77 -18.13 -7.07
CA PRO A 692 2.43 -17.59 -7.03
C PRO A 692 1.45 -18.53 -6.33
N VAL A 693 0.44 -17.95 -5.69
CA VAL A 693 -0.70 -18.66 -5.12
C VAL A 693 -1.97 -18.16 -5.79
N PHE A 694 -2.96 -19.03 -5.93
CA PHE A 694 -4.21 -18.71 -6.58
C PHE A 694 -5.39 -19.43 -5.93
N TYR A 695 -6.58 -18.92 -6.16
CA TYR A 695 -7.85 -19.57 -5.85
C TYR A 695 -8.84 -19.39 -6.99
N LYS A 696 -9.74 -20.35 -7.16
CA LYS A 696 -10.81 -20.30 -8.15
C LYS A 696 -12.12 -20.24 -7.39
N GLU A 697 -12.92 -19.24 -7.66
CA GLU A 697 -14.28 -19.12 -7.14
C GLU A 697 -15.10 -18.12 -7.96
N GLN A 698 -16.38 -18.03 -7.63
CA GLN A 698 -17.22 -16.94 -8.13
C GLN A 698 -16.78 -15.61 -7.52
N LEU A 699 -16.06 -14.82 -8.28
CA LEU A 699 -15.44 -13.56 -7.81
C LEU A 699 -16.38 -12.38 -7.94
N GLU A 700 -17.33 -12.41 -8.89
CA GLU A 700 -18.18 -11.27 -9.20
C GLU A 700 -19.45 -11.72 -9.93
N GLU A 701 -20.61 -11.21 -9.55
CA GLU A 701 -21.89 -11.33 -10.26
C GLU A 701 -22.04 -12.57 -11.16
N MET A 702 -21.90 -13.76 -10.58
CA MET A 702 -21.97 -15.05 -11.29
C MET A 702 -20.87 -15.29 -12.35
N ARG A 703 -19.72 -14.65 -12.22
CA ARG A 703 -18.53 -14.92 -13.03
C ARG A 703 -17.54 -15.78 -12.25
N ASP A 704 -17.25 -16.95 -12.79
CA ASP A 704 -16.13 -17.75 -12.31
C ASP A 704 -14.83 -17.10 -12.72
N GLY A 705 -13.97 -16.86 -11.74
CA GLY A 705 -12.70 -16.19 -11.94
C GLY A 705 -11.58 -16.82 -11.15
N ILE A 706 -10.41 -16.26 -11.31
CA ILE A 706 -9.19 -16.70 -10.65
C ILE A 706 -8.56 -15.51 -9.92
N GLY A 707 -8.53 -15.62 -8.58
CA GLY A 707 -7.75 -14.70 -7.77
C GLY A 707 -6.33 -15.22 -7.58
N TYR A 708 -5.31 -14.37 -7.72
CA TYR A 708 -3.93 -14.77 -7.53
C TYR A 708 -3.09 -13.69 -6.88
N VAL A 709 -2.02 -14.12 -6.24
CA VAL A 709 -0.96 -13.27 -5.68
C VAL A 709 0.37 -13.73 -6.26
N ALA A 710 1.11 -12.79 -6.84
CA ALA A 710 2.44 -13.02 -7.39
C ALA A 710 3.35 -11.82 -7.10
N GLY A 711 4.63 -11.99 -7.34
CA GLY A 711 5.64 -10.96 -7.11
C GLY A 711 6.25 -11.03 -5.71
N SER A 712 6.90 -9.96 -5.32
CA SER A 712 7.52 -9.88 -4.00
C SER A 712 7.35 -8.48 -3.43
N ASN A 713 7.04 -8.41 -2.16
CA ASN A 713 7.09 -7.19 -1.39
C ASN A 713 8.42 -7.19 -0.61
N THR A 714 9.48 -6.67 -1.22
CA THR A 714 10.81 -6.65 -0.60
C THR A 714 10.86 -5.52 0.42
N SER A 715 11.28 -5.88 1.62
CA SER A 715 11.68 -4.93 2.65
C SER A 715 13.09 -5.29 3.10
N ASN A 716 13.92 -4.29 3.34
CA ASN A 716 15.24 -4.46 3.94
C ASN A 716 15.15 -4.81 5.42
N SER A 717 14.04 -4.48 6.04
CA SER A 717 13.72 -4.89 7.40
C SER A 717 13.08 -6.28 7.41
N ARG A 718 13.54 -7.14 8.31
CA ARG A 718 12.95 -8.47 8.53
C ARG A 718 11.53 -8.40 9.11
N TYR A 719 11.14 -7.27 9.65
CA TYR A 719 9.93 -7.10 10.44
C TYR A 719 8.95 -6.10 9.83
N THR A 720 9.36 -5.36 8.79
CA THR A 720 8.55 -4.31 8.18
C THR A 720 8.12 -4.71 6.79
N ILE A 721 6.82 -4.63 6.52
CA ILE A 721 6.20 -4.77 5.21
C ILE A 721 5.72 -3.38 4.80
N PRO A 722 6.35 -2.74 3.80
CA PRO A 722 5.99 -1.39 3.40
C PRO A 722 4.60 -1.33 2.76
N ARG A 723 4.20 -2.38 2.01
CA ARG A 723 2.96 -2.42 1.22
C ARG A 723 2.21 -3.73 1.39
N ALA A 724 0.90 -3.70 1.11
CA ALA A 724 0.08 -4.90 1.05
C ALA A 724 0.46 -5.80 -0.13
N MET A 725 0.32 -7.11 0.02
CA MET A 725 0.33 -8.04 -1.10
C MET A 725 -1.03 -8.02 -1.79
N ILE A 726 -1.01 -7.54 -3.02
CA ILE A 726 -2.21 -7.32 -3.82
C ILE A 726 -2.70 -8.63 -4.42
N ILE A 727 -4.00 -8.87 -4.30
CA ILE A 727 -4.70 -9.94 -5.00
C ILE A 727 -5.17 -9.38 -6.33
N ARG A 728 -4.72 -9.97 -7.43
CA ARG A 728 -5.25 -9.71 -8.77
C ARG A 728 -6.26 -10.78 -9.13
N VAL A 729 -7.23 -10.38 -9.95
CA VAL A 729 -8.24 -11.30 -10.44
C VAL A 729 -8.21 -11.33 -11.97
N ILE A 730 -8.43 -12.52 -12.50
CA ILE A 730 -8.66 -12.77 -13.91
C ILE A 730 -10.14 -13.17 -14.05
N LEU A 731 -10.89 -12.39 -14.82
CA LEU A 731 -12.31 -12.61 -15.06
C LEU A 731 -12.57 -12.78 -16.55
N PRO A 732 -13.46 -13.68 -16.97
CA PRO A 732 -13.93 -13.70 -18.35
C PRO A 732 -14.77 -12.44 -18.61
N SER A 733 -14.71 -11.91 -19.83
CA SER A 733 -15.50 -10.73 -20.22
C SER A 733 -17.02 -11.01 -20.20
N GLU A 734 -17.42 -12.26 -20.39
CA GLU A 734 -18.83 -12.69 -20.38
C GLU A 734 -19.15 -13.63 -19.22
N ARG A 735 -20.36 -13.50 -18.65
CA ARG A 735 -20.78 -14.24 -17.45
C ARG A 735 -20.80 -15.76 -17.60
N ASN A 736 -21.04 -16.27 -18.81
CA ASN A 736 -21.17 -17.71 -19.05
C ASN A 736 -19.88 -18.39 -19.51
N GLN A 737 -18.76 -17.69 -19.46
CA GLN A 737 -17.48 -18.22 -19.88
C GLN A 737 -16.66 -18.66 -18.67
N VAL A 738 -15.94 -19.76 -18.86
CA VAL A 738 -15.05 -20.33 -17.86
C VAL A 738 -13.63 -20.29 -18.40
N ILE A 739 -12.70 -19.81 -17.58
CA ILE A 739 -11.27 -19.88 -17.91
C ILE A 739 -10.86 -21.37 -17.81
N SER A 740 -10.49 -21.96 -18.94
CA SER A 740 -10.07 -23.36 -18.99
C SER A 740 -8.76 -23.57 -18.22
N ASP A 741 -8.52 -24.81 -17.77
CA ASP A 741 -7.27 -25.15 -17.09
C ASP A 741 -6.03 -24.95 -17.96
N GLU A 742 -6.17 -25.06 -19.28
CA GLU A 742 -5.10 -24.80 -20.24
C GLU A 742 -4.79 -23.31 -20.34
N MET A 743 -5.79 -22.45 -20.52
CA MET A 743 -5.64 -20.99 -20.48
C MET A 743 -5.02 -20.52 -19.16
N PHE A 744 -5.47 -21.10 -18.05
CA PHE A 744 -4.93 -20.82 -16.74
C PHE A 744 -3.44 -21.17 -16.63
N LYS A 745 -3.03 -22.36 -17.05
CA LYS A 745 -1.63 -22.80 -17.05
C LYS A 745 -0.78 -21.91 -17.97
N THR A 746 -1.29 -21.58 -19.14
CA THR A 746 -0.65 -20.70 -20.11
C THR A 746 -0.45 -19.30 -19.54
N TYR A 747 -1.46 -18.73 -18.89
CA TYR A 747 -1.35 -17.45 -18.21
C TYR A 747 -0.25 -17.46 -17.16
N PHE A 748 -0.26 -18.44 -16.25
CA PHE A 748 0.69 -18.53 -15.15
C PHE A 748 2.12 -18.86 -15.60
N SER A 749 2.30 -19.60 -16.70
CA SER A 749 3.63 -19.86 -17.27
C SER A 749 4.36 -18.56 -17.63
N GLN A 750 3.63 -17.53 -18.05
CA GLN A 750 4.15 -16.23 -18.43
C GLN A 750 4.49 -15.33 -17.22
N LEU A 751 4.08 -15.70 -16.01
CA LEU A 751 4.54 -15.04 -14.78
C LEU A 751 5.90 -15.58 -14.30
N THR A 752 6.35 -16.72 -14.82
CA THR A 752 7.54 -17.44 -14.36
C THR A 752 8.83 -16.92 -14.98
N VAL A 753 8.96 -15.63 -15.14
CA VAL A 753 10.12 -14.98 -15.78
C VAL A 753 10.90 -14.10 -14.80
N HIS A 754 12.22 -14.07 -14.95
CA HIS A 754 13.14 -13.29 -14.14
C HIS A 754 13.62 -12.07 -14.90
N TYR A 755 12.88 -10.98 -14.93
CA TYR A 755 13.45 -9.79 -15.56
C TYR A 755 13.36 -8.52 -14.72
N VAL A 756 12.51 -8.49 -13.71
CA VAL A 756 12.35 -7.31 -12.84
C VAL A 756 13.14 -7.48 -11.54
N LYS A 757 12.86 -8.58 -10.82
CA LYS A 757 13.55 -8.92 -9.57
C LYS A 757 14.03 -10.35 -9.63
N THR A 758 15.34 -10.53 -9.51
CA THR A 758 15.94 -11.86 -9.51
C THR A 758 15.35 -12.72 -8.37
N GLY A 759 14.80 -13.87 -8.73
CA GLY A 759 14.26 -14.83 -7.77
C GLY A 759 12.74 -14.69 -7.50
N TYR A 760 12.04 -13.74 -8.15
CA TYR A 760 10.61 -13.52 -7.95
C TYR A 760 9.84 -13.57 -9.25
N TYR A 761 8.60 -14.01 -9.16
CA TYR A 761 7.65 -14.04 -10.28
C TYR A 761 7.16 -12.63 -10.61
N THR A 762 6.84 -12.40 -11.87
CA THR A 762 6.21 -11.15 -12.27
C THR A 762 4.75 -11.10 -11.81
N VAL A 763 4.25 -9.91 -11.57
CA VAL A 763 2.85 -9.71 -11.12
C VAL A 763 1.85 -9.82 -12.28
N LEU A 764 2.29 -9.55 -13.50
CA LEU A 764 1.53 -9.69 -14.75
C LEU A 764 2.34 -10.54 -15.74
N PRO A 765 1.69 -11.16 -16.74
CA PRO A 765 2.38 -11.81 -17.85
C PRO A 765 3.44 -10.91 -18.49
N PHE A 766 4.60 -11.46 -18.82
CA PHE A 766 5.73 -10.68 -19.31
C PHE A 766 5.44 -9.80 -20.56
N PRO A 767 4.48 -10.13 -21.46
CA PRO A 767 4.14 -9.24 -22.57
C PRO A 767 3.66 -7.86 -22.14
N PHE A 768 3.07 -7.72 -20.94
CA PHE A 768 2.70 -6.41 -20.39
C PHE A 768 3.92 -5.52 -20.10
N LYS A 769 5.11 -6.08 -19.85
CA LYS A 769 6.33 -5.28 -19.73
C LYS A 769 6.69 -4.63 -21.07
N TYR A 770 6.60 -5.39 -22.17
CA TYR A 770 6.80 -4.84 -23.53
C TYR A 770 5.76 -3.77 -23.85
N LEU A 771 4.49 -4.00 -23.49
CA LEU A 771 3.42 -3.02 -23.71
C LEU A 771 3.65 -1.72 -22.93
N ARG A 772 4.08 -1.80 -21.66
CA ARG A 772 4.37 -0.61 -20.85
C ARG A 772 5.52 0.20 -21.45
N GLU A 773 6.62 -0.46 -21.83
CA GLU A 773 7.76 0.24 -22.47
C GLU A 773 7.36 0.84 -23.83
N TYR A 774 6.59 0.10 -24.65
CA TYR A 774 6.05 0.60 -25.89
C TYR A 774 5.09 1.79 -25.68
N ALA A 775 4.18 1.71 -24.72
CA ALA A 775 3.27 2.79 -24.38
C ALA A 775 4.02 4.06 -23.93
N ARG A 776 5.03 3.91 -23.07
CA ARG A 776 5.88 5.04 -22.65
C ARG A 776 6.57 5.71 -23.84
N TYR A 777 7.16 4.91 -24.71
CA TYR A 777 7.80 5.38 -25.93
C TYR A 777 6.79 6.09 -26.84
N TYR A 778 5.67 5.45 -27.14
CA TYR A 778 4.62 5.98 -28.00
C TYR A 778 4.05 7.29 -27.48
N ASN A 779 3.74 7.34 -26.17
CA ASN A 779 3.23 8.54 -25.52
C ASN A 779 4.22 9.70 -25.58
N ALA A 780 5.51 9.42 -25.35
CA ALA A 780 6.55 10.44 -25.46
C ALA A 780 6.66 10.96 -26.90
N CYS A 781 6.57 10.09 -27.93
CA CYS A 781 6.59 10.49 -29.34
C CYS A 781 5.34 11.30 -29.76
N GLN A 782 4.18 11.01 -29.14
CA GLN A 782 2.89 11.63 -29.47
C GLN A 782 2.49 12.77 -28.54
N ASN A 783 3.32 13.10 -27.53
CA ASN A 783 3.03 14.06 -26.46
C ASN A 783 1.70 13.78 -25.74
N ILE A 784 1.43 12.50 -25.44
CA ILE A 784 0.28 12.05 -24.67
C ILE A 784 0.66 12.03 -23.18
N GLU A 785 -0.04 12.80 -22.35
CA GLU A 785 0.13 12.82 -20.91
C GLU A 785 -0.88 11.89 -20.24
N VAL A 786 -0.55 10.62 -20.10
CA VAL A 786 -1.35 9.66 -19.33
C VAL A 786 -1.20 9.93 -17.84
N GLU A 787 -2.29 9.71 -17.09
CA GLU A 787 -2.19 9.65 -15.63
C GLU A 787 -1.20 8.53 -15.30
N ALA A 788 -0.13 8.86 -14.56
CA ALA A 788 0.76 7.85 -14.05
C ALA A 788 -0.12 6.90 -13.20
N GLU A 789 -0.39 5.71 -13.71
CA GLU A 789 -0.71 4.59 -12.83
C GLU A 789 0.39 4.59 -11.78
N ASP A 790 0.05 4.34 -10.53
CA ASP A 790 1.04 4.30 -9.46
C ASP A 790 2.14 3.30 -9.85
N GLU A 791 3.07 3.77 -10.72
CA GLU A 791 4.31 3.07 -11.08
C GLU A 791 5.20 2.87 -9.86
N GLU A 792 4.72 3.32 -8.70
CA GLU A 792 5.30 3.05 -7.40
C GLU A 792 5.59 1.56 -7.17
N ASP A 793 4.91 0.64 -7.87
CA ASP A 793 5.09 -0.79 -7.64
C ASP A 793 6.38 -1.38 -8.24
N GLU A 794 6.99 -0.75 -9.25
CA GLU A 794 8.20 -1.31 -9.90
C GLU A 794 9.48 -0.47 -9.69
N GLU A 795 9.40 0.86 -9.56
CA GLU A 795 10.58 1.74 -9.46
C GLU A 795 11.02 2.06 -8.02
N ASN A 796 10.11 2.06 -7.04
CA ASN A 796 10.43 2.44 -5.66
C ASN A 796 11.15 1.36 -4.83
N VAL A 797 11.55 0.25 -5.42
CA VAL A 797 12.33 -0.79 -4.72
C VAL A 797 13.81 -0.45 -4.65
N MET A 798 14.25 0.57 -5.39
CA MET A 798 15.64 1.05 -5.32
C MET A 798 15.79 2.33 -4.49
N ASP A 799 14.69 3.00 -4.10
CA ASP A 799 14.76 4.25 -3.33
C ASP A 799 14.72 4.04 -1.80
N ASP A 800 14.42 2.82 -1.30
CA ASP A 800 14.35 2.50 0.13
C ASP A 800 15.44 1.51 0.60
N GLU A 801 16.51 1.27 -0.18
CA GLU A 801 17.71 0.55 0.28
C GLU A 801 18.77 1.51 0.87
#